data_11ed1f8d29957dc248be3b3ebc5ccd32
#
_entry.id   11ed1f8d29957dc248be3b3ebc5ccd32
#
_cell.length_a   1.000
_cell.length_b   1.000
_cell.length_c   1.000
_cell.angle_alpha   90.00
_cell.angle_beta   90.00
_cell.angle_gamma   90.00
#
_symmetry.space_group_name_H-M   'P 1'
#
loop_
_entity.id
_entity.type
_entity.pdbx_description
1 polymer ?
#
loop_
_entity_poly.entity_id
_entity_poly.type
_entity_poly.pdbx_seq_one_letter_code
_entity_poly.pdbx_strand_id
1 'polypeptide(L)'
;MGRYVLGFHEVDRADLPLVGGKGMNLGELSKMGGIQVPHGFCVTTKAYERMIGENGRVSELIDQLSLLKVIDREQINELALQIRNGIERAEIAEEIKEAVKSAHSNAGGGAYAVRSSATAEDLPHASFAGQQDTYLNIKGLEAILKHISKCWASLFTERAVIYRIQNGFDHRKVQLSVVIQQMVFSEASGILFTADPVTSNRKVTSIDASFALGEALVSGMVSADNYKVREGEIVQKTISEKKTAVYSLESGGTEAREVEAGRRKKQTLTDEQIIQLEALGRRIEAHFGFPQDIEWCLADGEFFFVQSRPVTTLFPLPKQSDDKLRVYMSVGHQQMMTEPINPLGISFFGLISGYELTCAGGRLFIDLSHDLASFAGRKVVLSTAGKNDPFMHSALVNFLKRKELVKTLPKGKRMFSLGAEGLSWSLPGHALKIYRKNDTGVVKRLMSKAEASIHEAEQRLKNASGETLFAQIEEDQKNLKKVLYDSESMAVIMVGLYAVYWLNRKMEKWLGEKNVADTLSQSVLHNVTSEMGLALLDVSDAARGYPEVQKYLAHANDETFFEDLKQLDGGPAFISALRAFLEKYGMRCTGEIDMTKTRWSERPSILAPVILSNIKNFEPGARTVKFEQGRLEAEQKERDLLSRLQQLKGGRQKAKKTKKMISVLRNFIGYREYPKYALIKRYFIYKEALMKEAAILQRKKLIQAKEDIYYLSFDELREAVCANRLDVKKIEERKAEYQHYEKLTPPRMMTSEGEVITGEVLGDHIPAGALAGVPVSSGVIEGRARVILKLEEADIEEGDILVTPFTDPSWTPLFVSIKGLVTEVGGLMTHGAVIAREYGLPAVVGVEHATKEIKDGQKIRINGSEGYVEILES
;
A
#
# COMPACT_ATOMS: atom_id res chain seq x y z
N MET A 1 -18.22 18.49 -40.01
CA MET A 1 -16.76 18.60 -40.20
C MET A 1 -16.07 18.30 -38.86
N GLY A 2 -15.08 17.42 -38.87
CA GLY A 2 -14.37 17.05 -37.64
C GLY A 2 -13.58 18.23 -37.08
N ARG A 3 -13.69 18.49 -35.76
CA ARG A 3 -12.83 19.48 -35.08
C ARG A 3 -11.40 18.90 -34.98
N TYR A 4 -10.59 19.03 -36.06
CA TYR A 4 -9.22 18.45 -36.08
C TYR A 4 -8.22 19.30 -35.30
N VAL A 5 -8.49 20.60 -35.13
CA VAL A 5 -7.64 21.54 -34.39
C VAL A 5 -8.51 22.37 -33.47
N LEU A 6 -8.01 22.66 -32.26
CA LEU A 6 -8.61 23.53 -31.24
C LEU A 6 -7.54 24.44 -30.67
N GLY A 7 -7.78 25.77 -30.68
CA GLY A 7 -6.96 26.74 -29.92
C GLY A 7 -7.12 26.52 -28.40
N PHE A 8 -6.09 26.85 -27.60
CA PHE A 8 -6.17 26.64 -26.14
C PHE A 8 -7.39 27.33 -25.51
N HIS A 9 -7.72 28.56 -25.97
CA HIS A 9 -8.89 29.32 -25.49
C HIS A 9 -10.24 28.66 -25.80
N GLU A 10 -10.29 27.73 -26.77
CA GLU A 10 -11.49 26.99 -27.17
C GLU A 10 -11.65 25.66 -26.41
N VAL A 11 -10.62 25.20 -25.67
CA VAL A 11 -10.61 23.92 -24.99
C VAL A 11 -11.31 24.04 -23.63
N ASP A 12 -12.26 23.17 -23.35
CA ASP A 12 -12.94 23.01 -22.06
C ASP A 12 -12.60 21.65 -21.40
N ARG A 13 -12.92 21.50 -20.11
CA ARG A 13 -12.73 20.25 -19.38
C ARG A 13 -13.40 19.03 -20.03
N ALA A 14 -14.52 19.28 -20.72
CA ALA A 14 -15.24 18.24 -21.46
C ALA A 14 -14.48 17.75 -22.71
N ASP A 15 -13.52 18.53 -23.21
CA ASP A 15 -12.71 18.18 -24.38
C ASP A 15 -11.50 17.29 -24.05
N LEU A 16 -11.33 16.82 -22.80
CA LEU A 16 -10.27 15.87 -22.40
C LEU A 16 -10.12 14.70 -23.40
N PRO A 17 -11.19 14.04 -23.87
CA PRO A 17 -11.08 12.96 -24.87
C PRO A 17 -10.54 13.40 -26.22
N LEU A 18 -10.63 14.70 -26.55
CA LEU A 18 -10.19 15.28 -27.83
C LEU A 18 -8.74 15.81 -27.77
N VAL A 19 -8.33 16.39 -26.64
CA VAL A 19 -7.06 17.11 -26.54
C VAL A 19 -6.05 16.48 -25.57
N GLY A 20 -6.44 15.45 -24.85
CA GLY A 20 -5.60 14.80 -23.82
C GLY A 20 -5.39 15.70 -22.58
N GLY A 21 -4.68 15.16 -21.58
CA GLY A 21 -4.47 15.83 -20.29
C GLY A 21 -3.70 17.16 -20.42
N LYS A 22 -2.57 17.17 -21.14
CA LYS A 22 -1.78 18.40 -21.33
C LYS A 22 -2.57 19.49 -22.06
N GLY A 23 -3.28 19.13 -23.15
CA GLY A 23 -4.08 20.07 -23.93
C GLY A 23 -5.19 20.67 -23.08
N MET A 24 -5.91 19.86 -22.32
CA MET A 24 -6.99 20.30 -21.45
C MET A 24 -6.49 21.22 -20.34
N ASN A 25 -5.39 20.89 -19.68
CA ASN A 25 -4.82 21.69 -18.60
C ASN A 25 -4.29 23.06 -19.13
N LEU A 26 -3.65 23.09 -20.30
CA LEU A 26 -3.24 24.35 -20.94
C LEU A 26 -4.44 25.21 -21.35
N GLY A 27 -5.52 24.59 -21.83
CA GLY A 27 -6.76 25.29 -22.13
C GLY A 27 -7.35 25.95 -20.87
N GLU A 28 -7.42 25.24 -19.76
CA GLU A 28 -7.90 25.80 -18.50
C GLU A 28 -6.99 26.94 -17.99
N LEU A 29 -5.67 26.74 -18.02
CA LEU A 29 -4.70 27.78 -17.62
C LEU A 29 -4.82 29.05 -18.47
N SER A 30 -5.04 28.93 -19.79
CA SER A 30 -5.14 30.05 -20.72
C SER A 30 -6.33 30.97 -20.43
N LYS A 31 -7.34 30.50 -19.73
CA LYS A 31 -8.54 31.20 -19.30
C LYS A 31 -8.39 31.96 -17.98
N MET A 32 -7.29 31.68 -17.23
CA MET A 32 -7.07 32.27 -15.93
C MET A 32 -6.45 33.67 -16.05
N GLY A 33 -7.16 34.72 -15.62
CA GLY A 33 -6.64 36.08 -15.62
C GLY A 33 -5.33 36.19 -14.84
N GLY A 34 -4.30 36.80 -15.47
CA GLY A 34 -2.98 37.01 -14.85
C GLY A 34 -2.11 35.75 -14.73
N ILE A 35 -2.45 34.65 -15.42
CA ILE A 35 -1.61 33.51 -15.71
C ILE A 35 -1.22 33.57 -17.19
N GLN A 36 0.09 33.69 -17.48
CA GLN A 36 0.60 33.75 -18.83
C GLN A 36 0.83 32.35 -19.38
N VAL A 37 0.11 31.97 -20.44
CA VAL A 37 0.33 30.72 -21.17
C VAL A 37 0.75 31.05 -22.58
N PRO A 38 1.87 30.52 -23.11
CA PRO A 38 2.26 30.76 -24.49
C PRO A 38 1.16 30.33 -25.45
N HIS A 39 0.92 31.11 -26.50
CA HIS A 39 -0.11 30.81 -27.49
C HIS A 39 0.09 29.41 -28.10
N GLY A 40 -1.01 28.77 -28.48
CA GLY A 40 -0.93 27.44 -29.06
C GLY A 40 -2.27 26.85 -29.40
N PHE A 41 -2.21 25.61 -29.91
CA PHE A 41 -3.38 24.83 -30.30
C PHE A 41 -3.10 23.34 -30.16
N CYS A 42 -4.17 22.55 -30.12
CA CYS A 42 -4.14 21.10 -30.07
C CYS A 42 -4.58 20.50 -31.40
N VAL A 43 -3.80 19.56 -31.95
CA VAL A 43 -4.28 18.66 -33.02
C VAL A 43 -4.97 17.51 -32.31
N THR A 44 -6.28 17.39 -32.53
CA THR A 44 -7.14 16.53 -31.71
C THR A 44 -6.96 15.04 -31.99
N THR A 45 -7.45 14.19 -31.08
CA THR A 45 -7.50 12.73 -31.25
C THR A 45 -8.25 12.30 -32.51
N LYS A 46 -9.18 13.13 -33.02
CA LYS A 46 -9.89 12.85 -34.27
C LYS A 46 -8.99 12.89 -35.50
N ALA A 47 -7.93 13.72 -35.46
CA ALA A 47 -6.92 13.72 -36.52
C ALA A 47 -6.09 12.41 -36.47
N TYR A 48 -5.73 11.96 -35.28
CA TYR A 48 -5.07 10.69 -35.05
C TYR A 48 -5.93 9.50 -35.51
N GLU A 49 -7.20 9.43 -35.08
CA GLU A 49 -8.15 8.38 -35.48
C GLU A 49 -8.28 8.29 -37.01
N ARG A 50 -8.35 9.43 -37.68
CA ARG A 50 -8.46 9.48 -39.14
C ARG A 50 -7.20 8.93 -39.79
N MET A 51 -6.02 9.35 -39.34
CA MET A 51 -4.73 8.86 -39.85
C MET A 51 -4.59 7.34 -39.69
N ILE A 52 -4.92 6.79 -38.51
CA ILE A 52 -4.86 5.34 -38.26
C ILE A 52 -5.91 4.61 -39.11
N GLY A 53 -7.13 5.15 -39.22
CA GLY A 53 -8.23 4.52 -39.97
C GLY A 53 -8.00 4.48 -41.48
N GLU A 54 -7.30 5.47 -42.05
CA GLU A 54 -6.93 5.48 -43.47
C GLU A 54 -5.71 4.58 -43.77
N ASN A 55 -4.94 4.18 -42.74
CA ASN A 55 -3.77 3.30 -42.89
C ASN A 55 -4.09 1.85 -42.47
N GLY A 56 -4.66 1.07 -43.40
CA GLY A 56 -5.06 -0.33 -43.13
C GLY A 56 -3.93 -1.20 -42.63
N ARG A 57 -2.68 -0.99 -43.13
CA ARG A 57 -1.53 -1.75 -42.67
C ARG A 57 -1.17 -1.49 -41.20
N VAL A 58 -1.19 -0.23 -40.76
CA VAL A 58 -0.94 0.13 -39.37
C VAL A 58 -2.05 -0.45 -38.47
N SER A 59 -3.30 -0.39 -38.94
CA SER A 59 -4.43 -0.97 -38.20
C SER A 59 -4.29 -2.46 -37.97
N GLU A 60 -3.89 -3.24 -39.00
CA GLU A 60 -3.61 -4.67 -38.87
C GLU A 60 -2.47 -4.98 -37.89
N LEU A 61 -1.39 -4.19 -37.90
CA LEU A 61 -0.27 -4.38 -36.99
C LEU A 61 -0.66 -4.10 -35.53
N ILE A 62 -1.56 -3.13 -35.27
CA ILE A 62 -2.10 -2.87 -33.92
C ILE A 62 -2.94 -4.06 -33.44
N ASP A 63 -3.72 -4.70 -34.32
CA ASP A 63 -4.47 -5.91 -33.96
C ASP A 63 -3.54 -7.08 -33.59
N GLN A 64 -2.46 -7.28 -34.36
CA GLN A 64 -1.45 -8.29 -34.04
C GLN A 64 -0.79 -7.99 -32.69
N LEU A 65 -0.44 -6.73 -32.44
CA LEU A 65 0.18 -6.29 -31.18
C LEU A 65 -0.74 -6.56 -29.97
N SER A 66 -2.05 -6.43 -30.15
CA SER A 66 -3.05 -6.65 -29.10
C SER A 66 -3.17 -8.11 -28.63
N LEU A 67 -2.62 -9.06 -29.37
CA LEU A 67 -2.60 -10.49 -29.03
C LEU A 67 -1.40 -10.89 -28.19
N LEU A 68 -0.38 -10.02 -28.10
CA LEU A 68 0.89 -10.33 -27.44
C LEU A 68 0.81 -10.10 -25.92
N LYS A 69 1.68 -10.81 -25.20
CA LYS A 69 1.88 -10.67 -23.75
C LYS A 69 3.26 -10.08 -23.45
N VAL A 70 3.47 -9.61 -22.23
CA VAL A 70 4.75 -8.99 -21.79
C VAL A 70 5.98 -9.88 -22.05
N ILE A 71 5.79 -11.20 -22.07
CA ILE A 71 6.88 -12.17 -22.34
C ILE A 71 7.37 -12.12 -23.78
N ASP A 72 6.54 -11.66 -24.73
CA ASP A 72 6.83 -11.66 -26.19
C ASP A 72 7.61 -10.42 -26.62
N ARG A 73 8.63 -9.99 -25.84
CA ARG A 73 9.32 -8.70 -26.00
C ARG A 73 9.92 -8.47 -27.39
N GLU A 74 10.54 -9.48 -28.02
CA GLU A 74 11.12 -9.34 -29.35
C GLU A 74 10.06 -9.03 -30.41
N GLN A 75 8.93 -9.73 -30.39
CA GLN A 75 7.82 -9.51 -31.31
C GLN A 75 7.14 -8.15 -31.05
N ILE A 76 7.00 -7.77 -29.77
CA ILE A 76 6.48 -6.43 -29.40
C ILE A 76 7.37 -5.35 -30.00
N ASN A 77 8.70 -5.46 -29.87
CA ASN A 77 9.61 -4.45 -30.38
C ASN A 77 9.58 -4.36 -31.91
N GLU A 78 9.54 -5.50 -32.60
CA GLU A 78 9.44 -5.55 -34.05
C GLU A 78 8.14 -4.92 -34.57
N LEU A 79 6.98 -5.33 -34.03
CA LEU A 79 5.69 -4.77 -34.44
C LEU A 79 5.58 -3.28 -34.09
N ALA A 80 6.05 -2.88 -32.92
CA ALA A 80 6.07 -1.49 -32.50
C ALA A 80 6.92 -0.62 -33.44
N LEU A 81 8.06 -1.12 -33.91
CA LEU A 81 8.89 -0.43 -34.88
C LEU A 81 8.20 -0.32 -36.24
N GLN A 82 7.57 -1.38 -36.73
CA GLN A 82 6.82 -1.36 -37.99
C GLN A 82 5.64 -0.36 -37.92
N ILE A 83 4.91 -0.33 -36.82
CA ILE A 83 3.82 0.63 -36.61
C ILE A 83 4.35 2.07 -36.64
N ARG A 84 5.43 2.38 -35.89
CA ARG A 84 6.04 3.72 -35.89
C ARG A 84 6.45 4.16 -37.27
N ASN A 85 7.16 3.33 -37.98
CA ASN A 85 7.58 3.60 -39.38
C ASN A 85 6.39 3.81 -40.30
N GLY A 86 5.30 3.04 -40.11
CA GLY A 86 4.05 3.19 -40.87
C GLY A 86 3.38 4.53 -40.62
N ILE A 87 3.34 4.98 -39.36
CA ILE A 87 2.76 6.28 -38.95
C ILE A 87 3.62 7.44 -39.49
N GLU A 88 4.94 7.39 -39.34
CA GLU A 88 5.83 8.47 -39.75
C GLU A 88 5.88 8.66 -41.28
N ARG A 89 5.65 7.61 -42.05
CA ARG A 89 5.60 7.64 -43.51
C ARG A 89 4.21 7.94 -44.08
N ALA A 90 3.19 7.85 -43.25
CA ALA A 90 1.84 8.11 -43.68
C ALA A 90 1.66 9.60 -44.04
N GLU A 91 1.01 9.87 -45.15
CA GLU A 91 0.65 11.24 -45.53
C GLU A 91 -0.51 11.73 -44.65
N ILE A 92 -0.34 12.91 -44.03
CA ILE A 92 -1.42 13.56 -43.27
C ILE A 92 -2.50 14.04 -44.26
N ALA A 93 -3.75 13.73 -44.03
CA ALA A 93 -4.88 14.13 -44.87
C ALA A 93 -4.90 15.67 -45.07
N GLU A 94 -5.24 16.13 -46.29
CA GLU A 94 -5.17 17.53 -46.66
C GLU A 94 -6.04 18.43 -45.76
N GLU A 95 -7.20 17.93 -45.34
CA GLU A 95 -8.09 18.66 -44.41
C GLU A 95 -7.42 18.95 -43.05
N ILE A 96 -6.59 18.03 -42.57
CA ILE A 96 -5.83 18.18 -41.33
C ILE A 96 -4.67 19.18 -41.55
N LYS A 97 -3.97 19.06 -42.69
CA LYS A 97 -2.88 20.02 -43.05
C LYS A 97 -3.39 21.44 -43.12
N GLU A 98 -4.53 21.69 -43.80
CA GLU A 98 -5.13 23.01 -43.89
C GLU A 98 -5.63 23.53 -42.53
N ALA A 99 -6.18 22.68 -41.68
CA ALA A 99 -6.57 23.06 -40.32
C ALA A 99 -5.36 23.48 -39.48
N VAL A 100 -4.23 22.73 -39.54
CA VAL A 100 -2.99 23.04 -38.84
C VAL A 100 -2.36 24.33 -39.40
N LYS A 101 -2.35 24.52 -40.72
CA LYS A 101 -1.86 25.71 -41.37
C LYS A 101 -2.63 26.96 -40.96
N SER A 102 -3.95 26.88 -40.90
CA SER A 102 -4.81 27.99 -40.45
C SER A 102 -4.50 28.33 -38.98
N ALA A 103 -4.41 27.36 -38.11
CA ALA A 103 -4.09 27.57 -36.70
C ALA A 103 -2.66 28.13 -36.49
N HIS A 104 -1.68 27.60 -37.23
CA HIS A 104 -0.30 28.12 -37.22
C HIS A 104 -0.23 29.60 -37.67
N SER A 105 -0.98 29.94 -38.73
CA SER A 105 -1.03 31.35 -39.22
C SER A 105 -1.64 32.28 -38.17
N ASN A 106 -2.70 31.86 -37.50
CA ASN A 106 -3.35 32.59 -36.43
C ASN A 106 -2.50 32.74 -35.17
N ALA A 107 -1.60 31.76 -34.90
CA ALA A 107 -0.70 31.81 -33.76
C ALA A 107 0.56 32.67 -33.94
N GLY A 108 0.70 33.36 -35.08
CA GLY A 108 1.69 34.43 -35.29
C GLY A 108 3.08 33.99 -35.74
N GLY A 109 3.30 32.71 -36.10
CA GLY A 109 4.60 32.23 -36.58
C GLY A 109 5.64 32.08 -35.46
N GLY A 110 6.90 31.76 -35.85
CA GLY A 110 8.00 31.59 -34.90
C GLY A 110 8.39 30.13 -34.66
N ALA A 111 8.94 29.86 -33.49
CA ALA A 111 9.35 28.53 -33.08
C ALA A 111 8.30 27.93 -32.14
N TYR A 112 8.13 26.62 -32.20
CA TYR A 112 7.11 25.90 -31.44
C TYR A 112 7.71 24.69 -30.67
N ALA A 113 7.12 24.38 -29.53
CA ALA A 113 7.21 23.09 -28.89
C ALA A 113 6.09 22.21 -29.44
N VAL A 114 6.41 21.00 -29.90
CA VAL A 114 5.45 19.97 -30.36
C VAL A 114 5.47 18.83 -29.36
N ARG A 115 4.37 18.65 -28.65
CA ARG A 115 4.30 17.78 -27.47
C ARG A 115 3.12 16.80 -27.59
N SER A 116 3.35 15.54 -27.27
CA SER A 116 2.28 14.54 -27.18
C SER A 116 1.37 14.78 -25.98
N SER A 117 0.08 14.56 -26.14
CA SER A 117 -0.94 14.67 -25.11
C SER A 117 -1.91 13.49 -25.23
N ALA A 118 -1.69 12.45 -24.42
CA ALA A 118 -2.52 11.25 -24.46
C ALA A 118 -3.81 11.43 -23.65
N THR A 119 -4.88 10.75 -24.08
CA THR A 119 -6.15 10.72 -23.36
C THR A 119 -6.07 9.96 -22.04
N ALA A 120 -5.06 9.10 -21.88
CA ALA A 120 -4.82 8.27 -20.70
C ALA A 120 -3.66 8.78 -19.83
N GLU A 121 -3.06 9.96 -20.12
CA GLU A 121 -1.82 10.41 -19.47
C GLU A 121 -1.99 10.72 -17.98
N ASP A 122 -3.11 11.35 -17.63
CA ASP A 122 -3.43 11.81 -16.27
C ASP A 122 -4.62 11.07 -15.66
N LEU A 123 -4.81 9.79 -16.00
CA LEU A 123 -5.84 8.98 -15.37
C LEU A 123 -5.48 8.74 -13.89
N PRO A 124 -6.47 8.76 -12.98
CA PRO A 124 -6.24 8.50 -11.56
C PRO A 124 -5.53 7.17 -11.26
N HIS A 125 -5.53 6.26 -12.24
CA HIS A 125 -5.05 4.89 -12.07
C HIS A 125 -3.81 4.53 -12.90
N ALA A 126 -3.34 5.42 -13.78
CA ALA A 126 -2.17 5.18 -14.63
C ALA A 126 -1.51 6.49 -15.06
N SER A 127 -0.22 6.62 -14.82
CA SER A 127 0.58 7.76 -15.29
C SER A 127 1.45 7.33 -16.46
N PHE A 128 1.21 7.92 -17.63
CA PHE A 128 2.06 7.78 -18.81
C PHE A 128 3.18 8.83 -18.85
N ALA A 129 3.48 9.46 -17.72
CA ALA A 129 4.49 10.51 -17.63
C ALA A 129 5.85 10.03 -18.16
N GLY A 130 6.49 10.84 -19.01
CA GLY A 130 7.81 10.58 -19.57
C GLY A 130 7.89 9.41 -20.56
N GLN A 131 6.76 8.88 -21.06
CA GLN A 131 6.74 7.80 -22.03
C GLN A 131 6.60 8.25 -23.48
N GLN A 132 6.36 9.54 -23.71
CA GLN A 132 6.07 10.11 -25.02
C GLN A 132 6.99 11.29 -25.31
N ASP A 133 7.18 11.59 -26.60
CA ASP A 133 8.18 12.52 -27.06
C ASP A 133 7.72 14.00 -27.00
N THR A 134 8.67 14.87 -26.76
CA THR A 134 8.56 16.34 -26.86
C THR A 134 9.66 16.85 -27.75
N TYR A 135 9.32 17.73 -28.70
CA TYR A 135 10.24 18.35 -29.62
C TYR A 135 10.20 19.86 -29.46
N LEU A 136 11.35 20.47 -29.17
CA LEU A 136 11.47 21.89 -28.93
C LEU A 136 12.08 22.64 -30.09
N ASN A 137 11.73 23.95 -30.21
CA ASN A 137 12.28 24.88 -31.20
C ASN A 137 12.07 24.43 -32.64
N ILE A 138 10.86 23.93 -32.94
CA ILE A 138 10.47 23.51 -34.29
C ILE A 138 10.01 24.72 -35.08
N LYS A 139 10.59 24.98 -36.26
CA LYS A 139 10.31 26.13 -37.10
C LYS A 139 9.70 25.74 -38.45
N GLY A 140 8.61 26.41 -38.81
CA GLY A 140 7.91 26.24 -40.08
C GLY A 140 6.91 25.10 -40.13
N LEU A 141 5.90 25.26 -41.00
CA LEU A 141 4.74 24.36 -41.08
C LEU A 141 5.12 22.92 -41.42
N GLU A 142 6.01 22.71 -42.40
CA GLU A 142 6.43 21.37 -42.81
C GLU A 142 7.11 20.59 -41.67
N ALA A 143 7.95 21.29 -40.88
CA ALA A 143 8.60 20.70 -39.72
C ALA A 143 7.58 20.36 -38.62
N ILE A 144 6.58 21.23 -38.39
CA ILE A 144 5.49 20.98 -37.43
C ILE A 144 4.70 19.73 -37.83
N LEU A 145 4.27 19.61 -39.11
CA LEU A 145 3.54 18.44 -39.60
C LEU A 145 4.33 17.16 -39.45
N LYS A 146 5.62 17.17 -39.75
CA LYS A 146 6.53 16.04 -39.53
C LYS A 146 6.60 15.62 -38.07
N HIS A 147 6.64 16.57 -37.12
CA HIS A 147 6.73 16.28 -35.70
C HIS A 147 5.38 15.86 -35.10
N ILE A 148 4.26 16.28 -35.70
CA ILE A 148 2.94 15.71 -35.37
C ILE A 148 2.93 14.19 -35.62
N SER A 149 3.39 13.74 -36.81
CA SER A 149 3.49 12.31 -37.12
C SER A 149 4.43 11.57 -36.17
N LYS A 150 5.56 12.17 -35.77
CA LYS A 150 6.47 11.59 -34.76
C LYS A 150 5.82 11.47 -33.38
N CYS A 151 5.09 12.49 -32.92
CA CYS A 151 4.32 12.42 -31.67
C CYS A 151 3.32 11.26 -31.73
N TRP A 152 2.58 11.10 -32.82
CA TRP A 152 1.65 9.97 -32.98
C TRP A 152 2.36 8.63 -32.94
N ALA A 153 3.54 8.52 -33.58
CA ALA A 153 4.36 7.32 -33.57
C ALA A 153 4.89 6.99 -32.17
N SER A 154 5.16 7.99 -31.31
CA SER A 154 5.69 7.79 -29.96
C SER A 154 4.75 6.98 -29.06
N LEU A 155 3.45 6.89 -29.38
CA LEU A 155 2.50 6.01 -28.69
C LEU A 155 2.88 4.52 -28.78
N PHE A 156 3.67 4.16 -29.80
CA PHE A 156 4.13 2.78 -30.05
C PHE A 156 5.63 2.60 -29.77
N THR A 157 6.21 3.37 -28.84
CA THR A 157 7.52 3.00 -28.28
C THR A 157 7.39 1.69 -27.49
N GLU A 158 8.45 0.86 -27.47
CA GLU A 158 8.46 -0.41 -26.73
C GLU A 158 7.98 -0.21 -25.29
N ARG A 159 8.50 0.82 -24.61
CA ARG A 159 8.13 1.15 -23.24
C ARG A 159 6.64 1.47 -23.10
N ALA A 160 6.07 2.27 -23.99
CA ALA A 160 4.65 2.64 -23.95
C ALA A 160 3.73 1.44 -24.24
N VAL A 161 4.14 0.53 -25.13
CA VAL A 161 3.42 -0.70 -25.45
C VAL A 161 3.43 -1.66 -24.26
N ILE A 162 4.61 -1.96 -23.71
CA ILE A 162 4.76 -2.84 -22.54
C ILE A 162 3.94 -2.31 -21.36
N TYR A 163 3.99 -1.01 -21.10
CA TYR A 163 3.22 -0.38 -20.05
C TYR A 163 1.71 -0.60 -20.23
N ARG A 164 1.18 -0.44 -21.44
CA ARG A 164 -0.25 -0.68 -21.72
C ARG A 164 -0.63 -2.14 -21.51
N ILE A 165 0.20 -3.09 -21.97
CA ILE A 165 -0.04 -4.53 -21.78
C ILE A 165 -0.06 -4.86 -20.27
N GLN A 166 0.92 -4.35 -19.50
CA GLN A 166 1.02 -4.59 -18.05
C GLN A 166 -0.18 -4.05 -17.27
N ASN A 167 -0.77 -2.95 -17.73
CA ASN A 167 -1.92 -2.31 -17.07
C ASN A 167 -3.27 -2.66 -17.72
N GLY A 168 -3.31 -3.60 -18.69
CA GLY A 168 -4.54 -4.06 -19.32
C GLY A 168 -5.24 -3.04 -20.22
N PHE A 169 -4.50 -2.04 -20.73
CA PHE A 169 -5.05 -1.03 -21.65
C PHE A 169 -5.12 -1.56 -23.07
N ASP A 170 -6.30 -1.43 -23.68
CA ASP A 170 -6.49 -1.69 -25.10
C ASP A 170 -5.74 -0.66 -25.94
N HIS A 171 -4.86 -1.13 -26.85
CA HIS A 171 -4.06 -0.27 -27.72
C HIS A 171 -4.86 0.66 -28.62
N ARG A 172 -6.10 0.30 -28.98
CA ARG A 172 -7.00 1.11 -29.81
C ARG A 172 -7.73 2.20 -29.03
N LYS A 173 -7.94 2.00 -27.73
CA LYS A 173 -8.66 2.96 -26.87
C LYS A 173 -7.79 4.12 -26.41
N VAL A 174 -6.46 3.93 -26.39
CA VAL A 174 -5.53 5.00 -26.03
C VAL A 174 -5.25 5.82 -27.28
N GLN A 175 -5.65 7.08 -27.25
CA GLN A 175 -5.52 8.02 -28.36
C GLN A 175 -4.58 9.17 -28.00
N LEU A 176 -4.02 9.81 -29.00
CA LEU A 176 -3.03 10.87 -28.85
C LEU A 176 -3.46 12.14 -29.57
N SER A 177 -3.57 13.22 -28.82
CA SER A 177 -3.57 14.59 -29.32
C SER A 177 -2.14 15.13 -29.34
N VAL A 178 -1.88 16.15 -30.15
CA VAL A 178 -0.58 16.84 -30.20
C VAL A 178 -0.77 18.31 -29.85
N VAL A 179 -0.06 18.76 -28.84
CA VAL A 179 -0.02 20.16 -28.41
C VAL A 179 1.09 20.88 -29.20
N ILE A 180 0.73 21.96 -29.88
CA ILE A 180 1.64 22.86 -30.58
C ILE A 180 1.61 24.21 -29.85
N GLN A 181 2.70 24.53 -29.13
CA GLN A 181 2.78 25.68 -28.25
C GLN A 181 3.95 26.58 -28.65
N GLN A 182 3.78 27.89 -28.69
CA GLN A 182 4.88 28.81 -28.96
C GLN A 182 6.01 28.63 -27.94
N MET A 183 7.25 28.65 -28.43
CA MET A 183 8.44 28.60 -27.59
C MET A 183 8.62 29.88 -26.78
N VAL A 184 8.95 29.70 -25.49
CA VAL A 184 9.50 30.74 -24.64
C VAL A 184 11.01 30.57 -24.59
N PHE A 185 11.74 31.58 -25.01
CA PHE A 185 13.20 31.64 -24.94
C PHE A 185 13.61 32.14 -23.55
N SER A 186 13.61 31.21 -22.60
CA SER A 186 13.69 31.53 -21.19
C SER A 186 15.10 31.85 -20.69
N GLU A 187 15.19 32.84 -19.79
CA GLU A 187 16.40 33.13 -18.99
C GLU A 187 16.58 32.12 -17.86
N ALA A 188 15.47 31.71 -17.29
CA ALA A 188 15.36 30.65 -16.28
C ALA A 188 14.08 29.85 -16.50
N SER A 189 14.10 28.60 -16.05
CA SER A 189 12.95 27.73 -16.14
C SER A 189 12.99 26.67 -15.02
N GLY A 190 11.90 26.01 -14.80
CA GLY A 190 11.87 25.01 -13.74
C GLY A 190 10.55 24.30 -13.55
N ILE A 191 10.47 23.63 -12.42
CA ILE A 191 9.29 22.93 -11.96
C ILE A 191 8.86 23.51 -10.62
N LEU A 192 7.56 23.67 -10.44
CA LEU A 192 6.95 24.10 -9.20
C LEU A 192 5.96 23.02 -8.74
N PHE A 193 6.19 22.47 -7.57
CA PHE A 193 5.24 21.60 -6.89
C PHE A 193 4.50 22.39 -5.81
N THR A 194 3.18 22.44 -5.87
CA THR A 194 2.39 23.12 -4.83
C THR A 194 2.23 22.30 -3.56
N ALA A 195 2.73 21.06 -3.55
CA ALA A 195 2.99 20.27 -2.35
C ALA A 195 4.44 19.77 -2.41
N ASP A 196 5.15 19.78 -1.29
CA ASP A 196 6.56 19.34 -1.26
C ASP A 196 6.68 17.87 -1.68
N PRO A 197 7.38 17.55 -2.78
CA PRO A 197 7.48 16.17 -3.29
C PRO A 197 8.22 15.20 -2.36
N VAL A 198 9.04 15.72 -1.43
CA VAL A 198 9.82 14.92 -0.48
C VAL A 198 9.02 14.58 0.77
N THR A 199 8.37 15.59 1.36
CA THR A 199 7.63 15.42 2.61
C THR A 199 6.13 15.28 2.42
N SER A 200 5.60 15.52 1.23
CA SER A 200 4.17 15.58 0.89
C SER A 200 3.40 16.71 1.59
N ASN A 201 4.09 17.67 2.23
CA ASN A 201 3.44 18.78 2.92
C ASN A 201 2.77 19.73 1.90
N ARG A 202 1.43 19.85 1.99
CA ARG A 202 0.61 20.65 1.06
C ARG A 202 0.63 22.15 1.35
N LYS A 203 1.25 22.58 2.45
CA LYS A 203 1.45 24.01 2.76
C LYS A 203 2.83 24.51 2.33
N VAL A 204 3.68 23.61 1.83
CA VAL A 204 5.02 23.95 1.36
C VAL A 204 5.07 23.79 -0.15
N THR A 205 5.34 24.89 -0.85
CA THR A 205 5.64 24.89 -2.29
C THR A 205 7.12 24.60 -2.49
N SER A 206 7.47 23.66 -3.36
CA SER A 206 8.86 23.38 -3.76
C SER A 206 9.08 23.89 -5.19
N ILE A 207 10.11 24.69 -5.39
CA ILE A 207 10.46 25.28 -6.68
C ILE A 207 11.87 24.84 -7.05
N ASP A 208 12.00 24.11 -8.15
CA ASP A 208 13.27 23.80 -8.76
C ASP A 208 13.50 24.75 -9.93
N ALA A 209 14.68 25.38 -9.98
CA ALA A 209 15.01 26.40 -10.97
C ALA A 209 16.41 26.21 -11.56
N SER A 210 16.53 26.31 -12.88
CA SER A 210 17.81 26.29 -13.60
C SER A 210 17.82 27.37 -14.69
N PHE A 211 19.02 27.62 -15.26
CA PHE A 211 19.15 28.57 -16.35
C PHE A 211 18.67 27.98 -17.67
N ALA A 212 18.18 28.84 -18.54
CA ALA A 212 17.71 28.56 -19.90
C ALA A 212 16.51 27.62 -19.97
N LEU A 213 16.46 26.64 -20.90
CA LEU A 213 15.31 25.81 -21.16
C LEU A 213 15.12 24.67 -20.13
N GLY A 214 13.88 24.40 -19.72
CA GLY A 214 13.51 23.45 -18.69
C GLY A 214 13.64 21.96 -19.06
N GLU A 215 13.80 21.64 -20.35
CA GLU A 215 13.97 20.26 -20.84
C GLU A 215 15.05 19.47 -20.09
N ALA A 216 16.18 20.12 -19.84
CA ALA A 216 17.30 19.53 -19.16
C ALA A 216 17.06 19.21 -17.68
N LEU A 217 16.20 19.97 -17.05
CA LEU A 217 15.82 19.76 -15.64
C LEU A 217 14.87 18.57 -15.51
N VAL A 218 13.86 18.49 -16.35
CA VAL A 218 12.89 17.39 -16.39
C VAL A 218 13.58 16.05 -16.70
N SER A 219 14.62 16.07 -17.57
CA SER A 219 15.41 14.87 -17.91
C SER A 219 16.51 14.55 -16.90
N GLY A 220 16.70 15.37 -15.86
CA GLY A 220 17.75 15.16 -14.84
C GLY A 220 19.18 15.42 -15.33
N MET A 221 19.36 16.07 -16.49
CA MET A 221 20.70 16.37 -17.07
C MET A 221 21.40 17.54 -16.41
N VAL A 222 20.69 18.41 -15.71
CA VAL A 222 21.24 19.61 -15.07
C VAL A 222 20.86 19.69 -13.60
N SER A 223 21.75 20.32 -12.81
CA SER A 223 21.46 20.64 -11.42
C SER A 223 20.58 21.88 -11.33
N ALA A 224 19.67 21.91 -10.37
CA ALA A 224 18.77 23.02 -10.09
C ALA A 224 18.99 23.61 -8.70
N ASP A 225 18.68 24.89 -8.55
CA ASP A 225 18.44 25.48 -7.25
C ASP A 225 17.08 24.97 -6.73
N ASN A 226 16.97 24.68 -5.45
CA ASN A 226 15.71 24.32 -4.82
C ASN A 226 15.31 25.35 -3.77
N TYR A 227 14.08 25.83 -3.87
CA TYR A 227 13.49 26.77 -2.93
C TYR A 227 12.23 26.17 -2.34
N LYS A 228 12.08 26.27 -1.00
CA LYS A 228 10.84 25.90 -0.34
C LYS A 228 10.20 27.14 0.25
N VAL A 229 8.94 27.34 -0.09
CA VAL A 229 8.14 28.50 0.33
C VAL A 229 6.92 28.03 1.09
N ARG A 230 6.64 28.68 2.21
CA ARG A 230 5.44 28.43 3.02
C ARG A 230 4.75 29.77 3.32
N GLU A 231 3.50 29.89 2.87
CA GLU A 231 2.68 31.09 3.17
C GLU A 231 3.38 32.42 2.82
N GLY A 232 4.06 32.45 1.65
CA GLY A 232 4.80 33.61 1.18
C GLY A 232 6.18 33.86 1.83
N GLU A 233 6.63 32.96 2.72
CA GLU A 233 7.95 33.03 3.34
C GLU A 233 8.88 31.93 2.80
N ILE A 234 10.08 32.30 2.39
CA ILE A 234 11.10 31.33 1.93
C ILE A 234 11.68 30.64 3.16
N VAL A 235 11.30 29.36 3.37
CA VAL A 235 11.74 28.57 4.54
C VAL A 235 13.04 27.81 4.28
N GLN A 236 13.42 27.58 3.02
CA GLN A 236 14.67 26.90 2.66
C GLN A 236 15.14 27.35 1.29
N LYS A 237 16.45 27.51 1.14
CA LYS A 237 17.15 27.73 -0.14
C LYS A 237 18.34 26.78 -0.23
N THR A 238 18.45 26.10 -1.35
CA THR A 238 19.60 25.24 -1.69
C THR A 238 20.10 25.67 -3.07
N ILE A 239 21.25 26.30 -3.13
CA ILE A 239 21.86 26.76 -4.38
C ILE A 239 22.83 25.73 -4.89
N SER A 240 22.53 25.15 -6.05
CA SER A 240 23.35 24.13 -6.69
C SER A 240 24.40 24.71 -7.64
N GLU A 241 25.43 23.95 -7.94
CA GLU A 241 26.37 24.27 -9.00
C GLU A 241 25.82 23.83 -10.36
N LYS A 242 25.28 24.77 -11.13
CA LYS A 242 24.69 24.58 -12.47
C LYS A 242 25.78 24.60 -13.54
N LYS A 243 26.35 23.42 -13.84
CA LYS A 243 27.47 23.32 -14.82
C LYS A 243 27.03 23.42 -16.27
N THR A 244 25.84 22.90 -16.59
CA THR A 244 25.31 22.80 -17.96
C THR A 244 23.91 23.41 -18.00
N ALA A 245 23.55 24.05 -19.12
CA ALA A 245 22.20 24.49 -19.42
C ALA A 245 21.89 24.21 -20.90
N VAL A 246 20.61 24.08 -21.25
CA VAL A 246 20.15 23.80 -22.62
C VAL A 246 19.64 25.08 -23.25
N TYR A 247 20.17 25.39 -24.41
CA TYR A 247 19.80 26.60 -25.16
C TYR A 247 19.18 26.23 -26.50
N SER A 248 18.28 27.10 -27.00
CA SER A 248 17.73 26.98 -28.35
C SER A 248 18.77 27.39 -29.41
N LEU A 249 18.80 26.67 -30.53
CA LEU A 249 19.61 27.01 -31.69
C LEU A 249 18.82 27.91 -32.65
N GLU A 250 19.52 28.86 -33.33
CA GLU A 250 18.90 29.67 -34.36
C GLU A 250 18.34 28.85 -35.52
N SER A 251 19.02 27.74 -35.86
CA SER A 251 18.60 26.80 -36.90
C SER A 251 17.41 25.92 -36.56
N GLY A 252 16.94 25.91 -35.32
CA GLY A 252 15.96 24.95 -34.77
C GLY A 252 16.63 23.87 -33.93
N GLY A 253 15.85 23.29 -33.01
CA GLY A 253 16.34 22.32 -32.01
C GLY A 253 17.06 22.98 -30.83
N THR A 254 17.67 22.16 -29.97
CA THR A 254 18.29 22.55 -28.70
C THR A 254 19.72 22.01 -28.59
N GLU A 255 20.57 22.66 -27.80
CA GLU A 255 21.95 22.23 -27.54
C GLU A 255 22.31 22.47 -26.07
N ALA A 256 22.96 21.47 -25.45
CA ALA A 256 23.52 21.58 -24.10
C ALA A 256 24.88 22.34 -24.19
N ARG A 257 25.05 23.39 -23.39
CA ARG A 257 26.28 24.18 -23.28
C ARG A 257 26.69 24.36 -21.84
N GLU A 258 27.98 24.55 -21.59
CA GLU A 258 28.47 24.88 -20.26
C GLU A 258 28.01 26.26 -19.84
N VAL A 259 27.59 26.38 -18.59
CA VAL A 259 27.29 27.69 -17.97
C VAL A 259 28.59 28.40 -17.62
N GLU A 260 28.66 29.68 -17.89
CA GLU A 260 29.80 30.54 -17.57
C GLU A 260 30.21 30.36 -16.08
N ALA A 261 31.49 30.19 -15.81
CA ALA A 261 32.00 29.83 -14.46
C ALA A 261 31.51 30.83 -13.37
N GLY A 262 31.43 32.11 -13.69
CA GLY A 262 30.94 33.16 -12.78
C GLY A 262 29.43 33.07 -12.46
N ARG A 263 28.66 32.34 -13.24
CA ARG A 263 27.20 32.16 -13.05
C ARG A 263 26.81 30.82 -12.38
N ARG A 264 27.67 29.80 -12.45
CA ARG A 264 27.33 28.43 -12.01
C ARG A 264 26.74 28.34 -10.61
N LYS A 265 27.24 29.17 -9.68
CA LYS A 265 26.81 29.20 -8.26
C LYS A 265 25.91 30.40 -7.92
N LYS A 266 25.47 31.17 -8.91
CA LYS A 266 24.53 32.26 -8.65
C LYS A 266 23.12 31.70 -8.50
N GLN A 267 22.34 32.34 -7.63
CA GLN A 267 20.91 32.10 -7.49
C GLN A 267 20.20 32.36 -8.81
N THR A 268 19.31 31.43 -9.19
CA THR A 268 18.62 31.48 -10.50
C THR A 268 17.48 32.53 -10.49
N LEU A 269 16.72 32.60 -9.38
CA LEU A 269 15.59 33.53 -9.19
C LEU A 269 15.88 34.50 -8.05
N THR A 270 15.41 35.74 -8.11
CA THR A 270 15.41 36.63 -6.94
C THR A 270 14.38 36.20 -5.91
N ASP A 271 14.48 36.68 -4.67
CA ASP A 271 13.54 36.35 -3.60
C ASP A 271 12.11 36.81 -3.92
N GLU A 272 11.97 37.96 -4.57
CA GLU A 272 10.70 38.50 -5.04
C GLU A 272 10.08 37.58 -6.11
N GLN A 273 10.91 37.11 -7.05
CA GLN A 273 10.47 36.18 -8.10
C GLN A 273 10.04 34.82 -7.51
N ILE A 274 10.72 34.32 -6.50
CA ILE A 274 10.36 33.07 -5.79
C ILE A 274 8.99 33.21 -5.14
N ILE A 275 8.74 34.32 -4.42
CA ILE A 275 7.45 34.59 -3.77
C ILE A 275 6.34 34.80 -4.78
N GLN A 276 6.62 35.55 -5.87
CA GLN A 276 5.66 35.75 -6.95
C GLN A 276 5.25 34.42 -7.61
N LEU A 277 6.23 33.57 -7.90
CA LEU A 277 6.00 32.26 -8.53
C LEU A 277 5.19 31.33 -7.63
N GLU A 278 5.47 31.34 -6.33
CA GLU A 278 4.67 30.60 -5.34
C GLU A 278 3.22 31.07 -5.34
N ALA A 279 2.97 32.37 -5.28
CA ALA A 279 1.62 32.94 -5.30
C ALA A 279 0.85 32.57 -6.58
N LEU A 280 1.51 32.56 -7.74
CA LEU A 280 0.92 32.13 -9.02
C LEU A 280 0.61 30.62 -8.97
N GLY A 281 1.52 29.79 -8.47
CA GLY A 281 1.31 28.34 -8.27
C GLY A 281 0.13 28.02 -7.36
N ARG A 282 -0.02 28.76 -6.25
CA ARG A 282 -1.19 28.60 -5.35
C ARG A 282 -2.51 28.98 -6.01
N ARG A 283 -2.50 30.00 -6.88
CA ARG A 283 -3.70 30.36 -7.65
C ARG A 283 -4.07 29.27 -8.66
N ILE A 284 -3.09 28.64 -9.30
CA ILE A 284 -3.30 27.52 -10.20
C ILE A 284 -3.85 26.32 -9.43
N GLU A 285 -3.26 25.97 -8.28
CA GLU A 285 -3.78 24.91 -7.39
C GLU A 285 -5.23 25.17 -6.99
N ALA A 286 -5.56 26.38 -6.56
CA ALA A 286 -6.91 26.75 -6.16
C ALA A 286 -7.93 26.60 -7.31
N HIS A 287 -7.53 26.91 -8.57
CA HIS A 287 -8.39 26.74 -9.75
C HIS A 287 -8.67 25.26 -10.04
N PHE A 288 -7.66 24.39 -9.94
CA PHE A 288 -7.82 22.96 -10.18
C PHE A 288 -8.40 22.21 -8.98
N GLY A 289 -8.26 22.73 -7.76
CA GLY A 289 -8.79 22.16 -6.52
C GLY A 289 -7.92 21.06 -5.90
N PHE A 290 -6.71 20.82 -6.41
CA PHE A 290 -5.75 19.83 -5.90
C PHE A 290 -4.30 20.24 -6.21
N PRO A 291 -3.30 19.71 -5.46
CA PRO A 291 -1.90 20.03 -5.67
C PRO A 291 -1.41 19.76 -7.09
N GLN A 292 -0.60 20.67 -7.60
CA GLN A 292 -0.13 20.71 -8.97
C GLN A 292 1.39 20.54 -9.07
N ASP A 293 1.81 19.89 -10.15
CA ASP A 293 3.15 19.86 -10.72
C ASP A 293 3.14 20.75 -11.97
N ILE A 294 3.88 21.86 -11.93
CA ILE A 294 3.78 22.96 -12.88
C ILE A 294 5.16 23.22 -13.50
N GLU A 295 5.25 23.15 -14.83
CA GLU A 295 6.41 23.60 -15.58
C GLU A 295 6.27 25.09 -15.91
N TRP A 296 7.31 25.86 -15.63
CA TRP A 296 7.32 27.30 -15.82
C TRP A 296 8.61 27.80 -16.54
N CYS A 297 8.51 28.95 -17.19
CA CYS A 297 9.60 29.65 -17.80
C CYS A 297 9.57 31.14 -17.39
N LEU A 298 10.74 31.76 -17.23
CA LEU A 298 10.90 33.21 -16.99
C LEU A 298 11.55 33.82 -18.21
N ALA A 299 10.90 34.79 -18.82
CA ALA A 299 11.42 35.57 -19.94
C ALA A 299 10.94 37.03 -19.82
N ASP A 300 11.81 37.99 -20.07
CA ASP A 300 11.52 39.44 -20.00
C ASP A 300 10.87 39.88 -18.68
N GLY A 301 11.25 39.19 -17.58
CA GLY A 301 10.71 39.44 -16.24
C GLY A 301 9.32 38.87 -15.96
N GLU A 302 8.69 38.17 -16.92
CA GLU A 302 7.35 37.57 -16.79
C GLU A 302 7.42 36.05 -16.73
N PHE A 303 6.54 35.44 -15.88
CA PHE A 303 6.41 33.99 -15.78
C PHE A 303 5.41 33.46 -16.79
N PHE A 304 5.84 32.45 -17.55
CA PHE A 304 5.00 31.67 -18.46
C PHE A 304 4.84 30.24 -17.94
N PHE A 305 3.61 29.76 -17.97
CA PHE A 305 3.28 28.40 -17.56
C PHE A 305 3.09 27.52 -18.80
N VAL A 306 3.94 26.52 -18.93
CA VAL A 306 4.00 25.67 -20.13
C VAL A 306 3.39 24.29 -19.97
N GLN A 307 3.15 23.88 -18.74
CA GLN A 307 2.41 22.66 -18.39
C GLN A 307 1.94 22.73 -16.93
N SER A 308 0.79 22.12 -16.63
CA SER A 308 0.34 21.83 -15.27
C SER A 308 -0.33 20.46 -15.23
N ARG A 309 -0.08 19.70 -14.19
CA ARG A 309 -0.73 18.39 -13.98
C ARG A 309 -0.95 18.12 -12.49
N PRO A 310 -1.95 17.27 -12.13
CA PRO A 310 -2.17 16.89 -10.75
C PRO A 310 -1.01 16.07 -10.18
N VAL A 311 -0.67 16.30 -8.91
CA VAL A 311 0.23 15.42 -8.15
C VAL A 311 -0.57 14.22 -7.66
N THR A 312 -0.47 13.08 -8.35
CA THR A 312 -1.27 11.87 -8.10
C THR A 312 -0.72 10.95 -7.02
N THR A 313 0.51 11.18 -6.56
CA THR A 313 1.21 10.32 -5.58
C THR A 313 0.92 10.67 -4.11
N LEU A 314 0.24 11.78 -3.87
CA LEU A 314 -0.06 12.26 -2.52
C LEU A 314 -1.11 11.39 -1.85
N PHE A 315 -0.80 10.94 -0.63
CA PHE A 315 -1.77 10.20 0.17
C PHE A 315 -2.95 11.11 0.59
N PRO A 316 -4.21 10.66 0.49
CA PRO A 316 -5.38 11.44 0.90
C PRO A 316 -5.31 11.89 2.36
N LEU A 317 -5.90 13.04 2.66
CA LEU A 317 -5.96 13.57 4.03
C LEU A 317 -7.24 13.15 4.74
N PRO A 318 -7.18 12.88 6.06
CA PRO A 318 -8.37 12.75 6.88
C PRO A 318 -9.20 14.03 6.86
N LYS A 319 -10.51 13.89 6.79
CA LYS A 319 -11.43 15.05 6.90
C LYS A 319 -11.29 15.70 8.27
N GLN A 320 -11.20 17.00 8.30
CA GLN A 320 -11.12 17.82 9.52
C GLN A 320 -12.32 18.76 9.64
N SER A 321 -12.62 19.14 10.88
CA SER A 321 -13.65 20.14 11.20
C SER A 321 -13.06 21.54 11.46
N ASP A 322 -11.72 21.64 11.61
CA ASP A 322 -11.02 22.90 11.88
C ASP A 322 -9.66 22.90 11.13
N ASP A 323 -9.04 24.08 11.03
CA ASP A 323 -7.74 24.29 10.37
C ASP A 323 -6.53 24.04 11.30
N LYS A 324 -6.73 23.44 12.46
CA LYS A 324 -5.62 23.21 13.40
C LYS A 324 -4.73 22.08 12.94
N LEU A 325 -3.44 22.22 13.18
CA LEU A 325 -2.50 21.15 12.94
C LEU A 325 -2.87 19.89 13.70
N ARG A 326 -3.00 18.76 13.02
CA ARG A 326 -3.25 17.44 13.57
C ARG A 326 -2.11 16.48 13.23
N VAL A 327 -1.94 15.47 14.05
CA VAL A 327 -0.96 14.39 13.82
C VAL A 327 -1.67 13.05 13.89
N TYR A 328 -1.59 12.32 12.80
CA TYR A 328 -2.28 11.05 12.61
C TYR A 328 -1.31 9.88 12.61
N MET A 329 -1.69 8.81 13.30
CA MET A 329 -0.97 7.54 13.34
C MET A 329 -1.76 6.46 12.62
N SER A 330 -1.12 5.73 11.71
CA SER A 330 -1.75 4.63 10.99
C SER A 330 -2.08 3.45 11.90
N VAL A 331 -3.34 3.03 11.90
CA VAL A 331 -3.79 1.79 12.54
C VAL A 331 -3.30 0.58 11.73
N GLY A 332 -3.26 0.70 10.42
CA GLY A 332 -2.87 -0.39 9.52
C GLY A 332 -1.47 -0.93 9.79
N HIS A 333 -0.48 -0.06 10.03
CA HIS A 333 0.88 -0.48 10.36
C HIS A 333 0.95 -1.24 11.69
N GLN A 334 0.09 -0.92 12.65
CA GLN A 334 0.04 -1.62 13.93
C GLN A 334 -0.71 -2.95 13.86
N GLN A 335 -1.65 -3.08 12.93
CA GLN A 335 -2.52 -4.25 12.76
C GLN A 335 -2.13 -5.13 11.57
N MET A 336 -1.01 -4.84 10.88
CA MET A 336 -0.58 -5.54 9.66
C MET A 336 -1.64 -5.49 8.54
N MET A 337 -2.23 -4.33 8.33
CA MET A 337 -3.30 -4.07 7.35
C MET A 337 -3.04 -2.75 6.64
N THR A 338 -2.09 -2.76 5.72
CA THR A 338 -1.74 -1.57 4.93
C THR A 338 -2.55 -1.42 3.65
N GLU A 339 -3.29 -2.45 3.24
CA GLU A 339 -4.24 -2.38 2.14
C GLU A 339 -5.43 -1.47 2.46
N PRO A 340 -6.09 -0.90 1.45
CA PRO A 340 -7.34 -0.17 1.66
C PRO A 340 -8.46 -1.11 2.10
N ILE A 341 -9.32 -0.60 2.95
CA ILE A 341 -10.50 -1.29 3.46
C ILE A 341 -11.73 -0.68 2.78
N ASN A 342 -12.66 -1.50 2.35
CA ASN A 342 -13.93 -1.06 1.79
C ASN A 342 -14.81 -0.33 2.82
N PRO A 343 -15.70 0.57 2.41
CA PRO A 343 -16.57 1.33 3.34
C PRO A 343 -17.34 0.50 4.34
N LEU A 344 -17.83 -0.68 3.95
CA LEU A 344 -18.50 -1.60 4.87
C LEU A 344 -17.53 -2.13 5.95
N GLY A 345 -16.32 -2.54 5.54
CA GLY A 345 -15.28 -2.98 6.47
C GLY A 345 -14.85 -1.89 7.45
N ILE A 346 -14.70 -0.66 6.97
CA ILE A 346 -14.42 0.53 7.80
C ILE A 346 -15.51 0.72 8.86
N SER A 347 -16.79 0.61 8.47
CA SER A 347 -17.92 0.75 9.39
C SER A 347 -17.84 -0.28 10.52
N PHE A 348 -17.57 -1.54 10.20
CA PHE A 348 -17.46 -2.61 11.20
C PHE A 348 -16.24 -2.44 12.11
N PHE A 349 -15.11 -2.01 11.57
CA PHE A 349 -13.94 -1.73 12.39
C PHE A 349 -14.20 -0.58 13.38
N GLY A 350 -14.86 0.50 12.94
CA GLY A 350 -15.24 1.63 13.79
C GLY A 350 -16.16 1.22 14.95
N LEU A 351 -17.09 0.30 14.69
CA LEU A 351 -18.06 -0.15 15.70
C LEU A 351 -17.41 -0.93 16.85
N ILE A 352 -16.28 -1.61 16.65
CA ILE A 352 -15.55 -2.35 17.70
C ILE A 352 -14.40 -1.57 18.30
N SER A 353 -13.92 -0.52 17.63
CA SER A 353 -12.81 0.29 18.13
C SER A 353 -13.14 0.95 19.47
N GLY A 354 -12.17 0.94 20.39
CA GLY A 354 -12.22 1.74 21.61
C GLY A 354 -11.72 3.19 21.40
N TYR A 355 -11.30 3.53 20.18
CA TYR A 355 -10.77 4.83 19.79
C TYR A 355 -11.64 5.45 18.72
N GLU A 356 -11.70 6.78 18.71
CA GLU A 356 -12.25 7.53 17.59
C GLU A 356 -11.26 7.45 16.43
N LEU A 357 -11.71 6.85 15.32
CA LEU A 357 -10.91 6.61 14.14
C LEU A 357 -11.29 7.59 13.04
N THR A 358 -10.29 8.03 12.29
CA THR A 358 -10.49 8.80 11.06
C THR A 358 -10.02 7.99 9.86
N CYS A 359 -10.64 8.21 8.69
CA CYS A 359 -10.35 7.48 7.47
C CYS A 359 -9.71 8.39 6.42
N ALA A 360 -8.69 7.88 5.74
CA ALA A 360 -8.08 8.50 4.56
C ALA A 360 -7.53 7.44 3.63
N GLY A 361 -7.77 7.56 2.31
CA GLY A 361 -7.29 6.60 1.33
C GLY A 361 -7.71 5.15 1.64
N GLY A 362 -8.92 4.94 2.16
CA GLY A 362 -9.40 3.63 2.60
C GLY A 362 -8.68 3.05 3.81
N ARG A 363 -7.87 3.82 4.55
CA ARG A 363 -7.12 3.36 5.73
C ARG A 363 -7.53 4.13 6.97
N LEU A 364 -7.32 3.51 8.12
CA LEU A 364 -7.73 4.03 9.41
C LEU A 364 -6.55 4.66 10.15
N PHE A 365 -6.80 5.80 10.77
CA PHE A 365 -5.84 6.56 11.54
C PHE A 365 -6.40 6.96 12.91
N ILE A 366 -5.50 7.13 13.88
CA ILE A 366 -5.78 7.69 15.20
C ILE A 366 -5.19 9.09 15.27
N ASP A 367 -5.99 10.07 15.70
CA ASP A 367 -5.52 11.42 16.00
C ASP A 367 -4.75 11.44 17.33
N LEU A 368 -3.45 11.66 17.26
CA LEU A 368 -2.57 11.78 18.44
C LEU A 368 -2.39 13.22 18.94
N SER A 369 -3.00 14.20 18.30
CA SER A 369 -2.69 15.63 18.53
C SER A 369 -2.84 16.03 20.00
N HIS A 370 -3.96 15.66 20.63
CA HIS A 370 -4.22 15.98 22.04
C HIS A 370 -3.28 15.23 23.00
N ASP A 371 -2.87 14.01 22.63
CA ASP A 371 -1.89 13.24 23.40
C ASP A 371 -0.50 13.88 23.30
N LEU A 372 -0.07 14.25 22.10
CA LEU A 372 1.23 14.87 21.85
C LEU A 372 1.31 16.31 22.40
N ALA A 373 0.21 17.03 22.52
CA ALA A 373 0.16 18.33 23.16
C ALA A 373 0.49 18.27 24.66
N SER A 374 0.28 17.13 25.33
CA SER A 374 0.50 16.97 26.76
C SER A 374 1.76 16.19 27.10
N PHE A 375 2.48 16.59 28.16
CA PHE A 375 3.70 15.88 28.60
C PHE A 375 3.41 14.40 28.97
N ALA A 376 2.32 14.14 29.69
CA ALA A 376 1.94 12.79 30.08
C ALA A 376 1.52 11.94 28.87
N GLY A 377 0.77 12.51 27.91
CA GLY A 377 0.39 11.84 26.68
C GLY A 377 1.60 11.45 25.83
N ARG A 378 2.56 12.37 25.62
CA ARG A 378 3.83 12.08 24.91
C ARG A 378 4.53 10.87 25.52
N LYS A 379 4.64 10.81 26.84
CA LYS A 379 5.31 9.70 27.55
C LYS A 379 4.58 8.37 27.33
N VAL A 380 3.25 8.40 27.35
CA VAL A 380 2.42 7.20 27.11
C VAL A 380 2.54 6.75 25.66
N VAL A 381 2.36 7.65 24.68
CA VAL A 381 2.48 7.32 23.24
C VAL A 381 3.84 6.73 22.91
N LEU A 382 4.94 7.34 23.36
CA LEU A 382 6.29 6.82 23.18
C LEU A 382 6.50 5.44 23.84
N SER A 383 5.88 5.20 25.00
CA SER A 383 6.05 3.94 25.74
C SER A 383 5.17 2.79 25.23
N THR A 384 4.14 3.09 24.47
CA THR A 384 3.19 2.10 23.92
C THR A 384 3.40 1.91 22.42
N ALA A 385 2.92 2.84 21.60
CA ALA A 385 3.03 2.76 20.15
C ALA A 385 4.48 2.70 19.66
N GLY A 386 5.36 3.57 20.24
CA GLY A 386 6.76 3.62 19.87
C GLY A 386 7.58 2.39 20.24
N LYS A 387 7.22 1.66 21.30
CA LYS A 387 7.98 0.43 21.67
C LYS A 387 7.69 -0.74 20.74
N ASN A 388 6.51 -0.78 20.15
CA ASN A 388 6.10 -1.88 19.28
C ASN A 388 6.62 -1.73 17.86
N ASP A 389 6.86 -0.49 17.42
CA ASP A 389 7.37 -0.14 16.10
C ASP A 389 8.50 0.90 16.25
N PRO A 390 9.78 0.52 16.07
CA PRO A 390 10.93 1.44 16.19
C PRO A 390 10.91 2.58 15.18
N PHE A 391 10.40 2.38 13.95
CA PHE A 391 10.25 3.45 12.96
C PHE A 391 9.21 4.47 13.43
N MET A 392 8.09 4.00 13.99
CA MET A 392 7.11 4.85 14.63
C MET A 392 7.71 5.62 15.82
N HIS A 393 8.53 4.96 16.63
CA HIS A 393 9.23 5.63 17.72
C HIS A 393 10.13 6.75 17.22
N SER A 394 10.96 6.46 16.21
CA SER A 394 11.86 7.45 15.62
C SER A 394 11.08 8.61 14.99
N ALA A 395 10.02 8.34 14.25
CA ALA A 395 9.14 9.35 13.69
C ALA A 395 8.54 10.26 14.76
N LEU A 396 8.02 9.66 15.85
CA LEU A 396 7.51 10.41 17.01
C LEU A 396 8.58 11.30 17.65
N VAL A 397 9.78 10.76 17.86
CA VAL A 397 10.92 11.53 18.43
C VAL A 397 11.30 12.67 17.50
N ASN A 398 11.38 12.43 16.18
CA ASN A 398 11.71 13.48 15.20
C ASN A 398 10.65 14.58 15.17
N PHE A 399 9.37 14.23 15.22
CA PHE A 399 8.31 15.22 15.31
C PHE A 399 8.40 16.04 16.60
N LEU A 400 8.64 15.39 17.76
CA LEU A 400 8.71 16.04 19.06
C LEU A 400 9.94 16.97 19.24
N LYS A 401 10.99 16.83 18.42
CA LYS A 401 12.11 17.78 18.35
C LYS A 401 11.67 19.16 17.82
N ARG A 402 10.61 19.23 17.04
CA ARG A 402 10.05 20.46 16.46
C ARG A 402 9.16 21.18 17.48
N LYS A 403 9.76 21.75 18.51
CA LYS A 403 9.08 22.31 19.70
C LYS A 403 7.99 23.34 19.35
N GLU A 404 8.21 24.18 18.33
CA GLU A 404 7.25 25.21 17.92
C GLU A 404 5.99 24.57 17.34
N LEU A 405 6.12 23.59 16.44
CA LEU A 405 4.98 22.85 15.91
C LEU A 405 4.21 22.09 17.02
N VAL A 406 4.92 21.49 17.96
CA VAL A 406 4.26 20.80 19.11
C VAL A 406 3.43 21.77 19.97
N LYS A 407 3.81 23.05 20.06
CA LYS A 407 3.04 24.06 20.79
C LYS A 407 1.73 24.44 20.11
N THR A 408 1.65 24.32 18.77
CA THR A 408 0.43 24.63 17.99
C THR A 408 -0.63 23.54 18.09
N LEU A 409 -0.25 22.32 18.53
CA LEU A 409 -1.18 21.21 18.64
C LEU A 409 -2.37 21.53 19.56
N PRO A 410 -3.59 21.13 19.19
CA PRO A 410 -4.78 21.39 19.97
C PRO A 410 -4.74 20.68 21.33
N LYS A 411 -5.09 21.41 22.37
CA LYS A 411 -5.26 20.86 23.73
C LYS A 411 -6.68 20.35 23.90
N GLY A 412 -6.83 19.16 24.46
CA GLY A 412 -8.15 18.56 24.66
C GLY A 412 -8.09 17.21 25.35
N LYS A 413 -9.17 16.42 25.21
CA LYS A 413 -9.24 15.06 25.76
C LYS A 413 -8.24 14.17 25.02
N ARG A 414 -7.34 13.52 25.74
CA ARG A 414 -6.37 12.58 25.20
C ARG A 414 -7.10 11.31 24.79
N MET A 415 -7.02 11.00 23.49
CA MET A 415 -7.76 9.86 22.92
C MET A 415 -7.00 8.56 23.09
N PHE A 416 -5.72 8.55 22.69
CA PHE A 416 -4.90 7.33 22.72
C PHE A 416 -4.54 6.88 24.14
N SER A 417 -4.16 7.82 25.00
CA SER A 417 -3.71 7.52 26.37
C SER A 417 -4.83 7.33 27.40
N LEU A 418 -6.03 7.84 27.13
CA LEU A 418 -7.19 7.75 28.02
C LEU A 418 -8.41 7.05 27.39
N GLY A 419 -8.39 6.82 26.06
CA GLY A 419 -9.53 6.39 25.28
C GLY A 419 -9.85 4.89 25.31
N ALA A 420 -9.05 4.06 26.00
CA ALA A 420 -9.41 2.66 26.18
C ALA A 420 -10.60 2.56 27.18
N GLU A 421 -11.81 2.80 26.68
CA GLU A 421 -13.02 2.42 27.39
C GLU A 421 -12.96 0.91 27.62
N GLY A 422 -12.69 0.47 28.85
CA GLY A 422 -12.75 -0.94 29.21
C GLY A 422 -11.65 -1.51 30.08
N LEU A 423 -10.60 -0.76 30.44
CA LEU A 423 -9.68 -1.22 31.49
C LEU A 423 -10.41 -1.17 32.86
N SER A 424 -11.09 -2.27 33.17
CA SER A 424 -11.80 -2.45 34.45
C SER A 424 -10.80 -2.40 35.62
N TRP A 425 -11.18 -1.71 36.68
CA TRP A 425 -10.46 -1.75 37.97
C TRP A 425 -10.24 -3.17 38.51
N SER A 426 -11.00 -4.16 38.04
CA SER A 426 -10.85 -5.57 38.40
C SER A 426 -9.65 -6.27 37.73
N LEU A 427 -9.07 -5.69 36.68
CA LEU A 427 -8.00 -6.30 35.90
C LEU A 427 -6.75 -6.68 36.73
N PRO A 428 -6.19 -5.82 37.60
CA PRO A 428 -5.05 -6.20 38.44
C PRO A 428 -5.36 -7.36 39.38
N GLY A 429 -6.60 -7.41 39.91
CA GLY A 429 -7.07 -8.50 40.76
C GLY A 429 -7.15 -9.83 40.04
N HIS A 430 -7.72 -9.82 38.82
CA HIS A 430 -7.75 -11.00 37.95
C HIS A 430 -6.33 -11.47 37.59
N ALA A 431 -5.44 -10.57 37.17
CA ALA A 431 -4.07 -10.90 36.81
C ALA A 431 -3.31 -11.54 37.99
N LEU A 432 -3.46 -10.98 39.21
CA LEU A 432 -2.83 -11.56 40.40
C LEU A 432 -3.37 -12.97 40.74
N LYS A 433 -4.69 -13.14 40.59
CA LYS A 433 -5.36 -14.44 40.83
C LYS A 433 -4.87 -15.49 39.82
N ILE A 434 -4.84 -15.16 38.53
CA ILE A 434 -4.35 -16.02 37.44
C ILE A 434 -2.89 -16.39 37.66
N TYR A 435 -2.03 -15.42 37.92
CA TYR A 435 -0.61 -15.62 38.19
C TYR A 435 -0.35 -16.55 39.42
N ARG A 436 -1.14 -16.37 40.50
CA ARG A 436 -0.98 -17.18 41.72
C ARG A 436 -1.46 -18.62 41.50
N LYS A 437 -2.67 -18.79 40.94
CA LYS A 437 -3.29 -20.13 40.73
C LYS A 437 -2.59 -20.90 39.63
N ASN A 438 -2.15 -20.23 38.57
CA ASN A 438 -1.50 -20.83 37.40
C ASN A 438 -2.28 -22.03 36.83
N ASP A 439 -3.63 -21.89 36.76
CA ASP A 439 -4.55 -22.94 36.33
C ASP A 439 -5.02 -22.72 34.90
N THR A 440 -4.79 -23.68 34.03
CA THR A 440 -5.19 -23.66 32.60
C THR A 440 -6.71 -23.75 32.41
N GLY A 441 -7.47 -24.18 33.44
CA GLY A 441 -8.92 -24.26 33.39
C GLY A 441 -9.59 -22.91 33.04
N VAL A 442 -8.93 -21.77 33.36
CA VAL A 442 -9.42 -20.44 33.00
C VAL A 442 -9.46 -20.26 31.49
N VAL A 443 -8.45 -20.73 30.75
CA VAL A 443 -8.37 -20.64 29.29
C VAL A 443 -9.52 -21.41 28.65
N LYS A 444 -9.69 -22.69 29.04
CA LYS A 444 -10.77 -23.54 28.53
C LYS A 444 -12.16 -22.92 28.78
N ARG A 445 -12.40 -22.36 29.98
CA ARG A 445 -13.65 -21.67 30.30
C ARG A 445 -13.91 -20.44 29.45
N LEU A 446 -12.88 -19.62 29.22
CA LEU A 446 -12.99 -18.42 28.36
C LEU A 446 -13.26 -18.79 26.91
N MET A 447 -12.60 -19.83 26.39
CA MET A 447 -12.85 -20.34 25.04
C MET A 447 -14.29 -20.85 24.90
N SER A 448 -14.75 -21.70 25.85
CA SER A 448 -16.13 -22.22 25.84
C SER A 448 -17.17 -21.10 25.94
N LYS A 449 -16.92 -20.05 26.76
CA LYS A 449 -17.79 -18.87 26.85
C LYS A 449 -17.86 -18.10 25.52
N ALA A 450 -16.74 -17.96 24.83
CA ALA A 450 -16.70 -17.29 23.53
C ALA A 450 -17.42 -18.11 22.45
N GLU A 451 -17.21 -19.43 22.38
CA GLU A 451 -17.91 -20.30 21.43
C GLU A 451 -19.42 -20.32 21.65
N ALA A 452 -19.88 -20.41 22.92
CA ALA A 452 -21.30 -20.31 23.24
C ALA A 452 -21.91 -18.99 22.75
N SER A 453 -21.20 -17.89 22.98
CA SER A 453 -21.65 -16.56 22.54
C SER A 453 -21.67 -16.41 21.02
N ILE A 454 -20.72 -17.05 20.29
CA ILE A 454 -20.71 -17.08 18.83
C ILE A 454 -21.89 -17.89 18.31
N HIS A 455 -22.13 -19.05 18.87
CA HIS A 455 -23.25 -19.90 18.48
C HIS A 455 -24.61 -19.22 18.71
N GLU A 456 -24.76 -18.51 19.82
CA GLU A 456 -25.96 -17.70 20.09
C GLU A 456 -26.16 -16.60 19.02
N ALA A 457 -25.09 -15.89 18.64
CA ALA A 457 -25.14 -14.90 17.59
C ALA A 457 -25.53 -15.52 16.23
N GLU A 458 -24.95 -16.67 15.90
CA GLU A 458 -25.25 -17.41 14.66
C GLU A 458 -26.74 -17.81 14.59
N GLN A 459 -27.31 -18.36 15.67
CA GLN A 459 -28.71 -18.74 15.72
C GLN A 459 -29.65 -17.54 15.57
N ARG A 460 -29.32 -16.41 16.20
CA ARG A 460 -30.15 -15.18 16.10
C ARG A 460 -30.11 -14.61 14.69
N LEU A 461 -28.92 -14.53 14.07
CA LEU A 461 -28.74 -13.87 12.77
C LEU A 461 -29.15 -14.78 11.59
N LYS A 462 -29.21 -16.10 11.77
CA LYS A 462 -29.51 -17.07 10.70
C LYS A 462 -30.79 -16.77 9.95
N ASN A 463 -31.84 -16.34 10.66
CA ASN A 463 -33.19 -16.09 10.14
C ASN A 463 -33.57 -14.61 10.15
N ALA A 464 -32.68 -13.73 10.58
CA ALA A 464 -32.94 -12.31 10.61
C ALA A 464 -32.80 -11.69 9.21
N SER A 465 -33.67 -10.72 8.90
CA SER A 465 -33.64 -9.98 7.61
C SER A 465 -34.12 -8.55 7.82
N GLY A 466 -33.87 -7.68 6.85
CA GLY A 466 -34.28 -6.29 6.88
C GLY A 466 -33.84 -5.56 8.13
N GLU A 467 -34.65 -4.67 8.68
CA GLU A 467 -34.34 -3.85 9.88
C GLU A 467 -33.94 -4.69 11.09
N THR A 468 -34.59 -5.87 11.28
CA THR A 468 -34.29 -6.78 12.41
C THR A 468 -32.86 -7.28 12.33
N LEU A 469 -32.33 -7.57 11.15
CA LEU A 469 -30.93 -7.98 10.96
C LEU A 469 -29.95 -6.90 11.42
N PHE A 470 -30.14 -5.66 10.99
CA PHE A 470 -29.28 -4.54 11.35
C PHE A 470 -29.30 -4.27 12.86
N ALA A 471 -30.50 -4.24 13.46
CA ALA A 471 -30.66 -4.05 14.90
C ALA A 471 -29.96 -5.16 15.72
N GLN A 472 -30.08 -6.42 15.28
CA GLN A 472 -29.41 -7.56 15.94
C GLN A 472 -27.91 -7.52 15.80
N ILE A 473 -27.36 -7.08 14.64
CA ILE A 473 -25.92 -6.89 14.44
C ILE A 473 -25.41 -5.80 15.39
N GLU A 474 -26.08 -4.67 15.49
CA GLU A 474 -25.69 -3.58 16.39
C GLU A 474 -25.70 -4.01 17.88
N GLU A 475 -26.70 -4.78 18.29
CA GLU A 475 -26.78 -5.33 19.64
C GLU A 475 -25.65 -6.32 19.91
N ASP A 476 -25.41 -7.22 18.96
CA ASP A 476 -24.33 -8.21 19.09
C ASP A 476 -22.95 -7.57 19.12
N GLN A 477 -22.72 -6.49 18.40
CA GLN A 477 -21.46 -5.74 18.45
C GLN A 477 -21.23 -5.06 19.82
N LYS A 478 -22.27 -4.57 20.47
CA LYS A 478 -22.18 -4.07 21.87
C LYS A 478 -21.77 -5.18 22.83
N ASN A 479 -22.28 -6.41 22.62
CA ASN A 479 -21.90 -7.59 23.40
C ASN A 479 -20.48 -8.05 23.04
N LEU A 480 -20.09 -8.01 21.78
CA LEU A 480 -18.74 -8.33 21.32
C LEU A 480 -17.67 -7.44 21.97
N LYS A 481 -17.91 -6.12 22.10
CA LYS A 481 -17.02 -5.24 22.88
C LYS A 481 -16.80 -5.76 24.30
N LYS A 482 -17.86 -6.18 24.97
CA LYS A 482 -17.76 -6.74 26.34
C LYS A 482 -16.93 -8.04 26.38
N VAL A 483 -17.00 -8.86 25.33
CA VAL A 483 -16.22 -10.10 25.23
C VAL A 483 -14.76 -9.82 24.90
N LEU A 484 -14.49 -8.93 23.97
CA LEU A 484 -13.12 -8.56 23.56
C LEU A 484 -12.33 -7.89 24.70
N TYR A 485 -13.00 -7.01 25.46
CA TYR A 485 -12.42 -6.29 26.59
C TYR A 485 -12.75 -6.92 27.94
N ASP A 486 -13.12 -8.24 27.95
CA ASP A 486 -13.35 -8.99 29.21
C ASP A 486 -12.09 -8.96 30.07
N SER A 487 -12.24 -8.52 31.32
CA SER A 487 -11.11 -8.28 32.22
C SER A 487 -10.36 -9.57 32.60
N GLU A 488 -11.01 -10.72 32.62
CA GLU A 488 -10.36 -12.01 32.88
C GLU A 488 -9.59 -12.48 31.66
N SER A 489 -10.14 -12.31 30.44
CA SER A 489 -9.46 -12.58 29.17
C SER A 489 -8.21 -11.70 29.00
N MET A 490 -8.34 -10.39 29.22
CA MET A 490 -7.20 -9.46 29.15
C MET A 490 -6.14 -9.80 30.21
N ALA A 491 -6.54 -10.23 31.40
CA ALA A 491 -5.62 -10.64 32.45
C ALA A 491 -4.82 -11.89 32.10
N VAL A 492 -5.43 -12.88 31.45
CA VAL A 492 -4.71 -14.07 30.93
C VAL A 492 -3.61 -13.66 29.96
N ILE A 493 -3.95 -12.82 28.98
CA ILE A 493 -2.99 -12.31 27.96
C ILE A 493 -1.86 -11.53 28.66
N MET A 494 -2.19 -10.61 29.55
CA MET A 494 -1.18 -9.81 30.27
C MET A 494 -0.25 -10.64 31.11
N VAL A 495 -0.74 -11.67 31.78
CA VAL A 495 0.08 -12.60 32.60
C VAL A 495 1.02 -13.41 31.71
N GLY A 496 0.57 -13.88 30.53
CA GLY A 496 1.41 -14.54 29.55
C GLY A 496 2.53 -13.62 29.02
N LEU A 497 2.18 -12.40 28.60
CA LEU A 497 3.15 -11.39 28.11
C LEU A 497 4.14 -10.95 29.21
N TYR A 498 3.66 -10.82 30.46
CA TYR A 498 4.54 -10.54 31.58
C TYR A 498 5.56 -11.65 31.83
N ALA A 499 5.15 -12.91 31.63
CA ALA A 499 6.08 -14.04 31.77
C ALA A 499 7.16 -14.02 30.70
N VAL A 500 6.83 -13.70 29.42
CA VAL A 500 7.79 -13.48 28.33
C VAL A 500 8.80 -12.38 28.72
N TYR A 501 8.30 -11.20 29.08
CA TYR A 501 9.14 -10.06 29.46
C TYR A 501 10.06 -10.40 30.64
N TRP A 502 9.52 -11.04 31.69
CA TRP A 502 10.28 -11.39 32.87
C TRP A 502 11.40 -12.41 32.57
N LEU A 503 11.08 -13.46 31.78
CA LEU A 503 12.05 -14.49 31.40
C LEU A 503 13.19 -13.88 30.57
N ASN A 504 12.91 -13.15 29.50
CA ASN A 504 13.94 -12.55 28.67
C ASN A 504 14.86 -11.63 29.49
N ARG A 505 14.27 -10.69 30.28
CA ARG A 505 15.03 -9.74 31.10
C ARG A 505 15.87 -10.43 32.19
N LYS A 506 15.35 -11.49 32.83
CA LYS A 506 16.06 -12.15 33.93
C LYS A 506 17.13 -13.11 33.44
N MET A 507 16.89 -13.81 32.35
CA MET A 507 17.87 -14.71 31.77
C MET A 507 19.03 -13.92 31.16
N GLU A 508 18.77 -12.82 30.49
CA GLU A 508 19.81 -11.89 30.04
C GLU A 508 20.67 -11.39 31.22
N LYS A 509 20.00 -10.93 32.30
CA LYS A 509 20.72 -10.44 33.50
C LYS A 509 21.52 -11.52 34.21
N TRP A 510 21.03 -12.75 34.29
CA TRP A 510 21.63 -13.79 35.14
C TRP A 510 22.58 -14.74 34.38
N LEU A 511 22.29 -15.00 33.10
CA LEU A 511 23.00 -15.95 32.25
C LEU A 511 23.63 -15.32 31.00
N GLY A 512 23.38 -14.03 30.74
CA GLY A 512 23.80 -13.36 29.52
C GLY A 512 23.02 -13.81 28.26
N GLU A 513 21.90 -14.51 28.46
CA GLU A 513 21.15 -15.14 27.37
C GLU A 513 19.89 -14.35 27.05
N LYS A 514 19.79 -13.86 25.78
CA LYS A 514 18.66 -13.07 25.28
C LYS A 514 17.56 -13.96 24.70
N ASN A 515 16.33 -13.46 24.68
CA ASN A 515 15.19 -14.01 23.96
C ASN A 515 14.87 -15.50 24.28
N VAL A 516 15.14 -15.96 25.49
CA VAL A 516 14.89 -17.36 25.89
C VAL A 516 13.42 -17.76 25.84
N ALA A 517 12.53 -16.80 25.92
CA ALA A 517 11.10 -17.05 25.83
C ALA A 517 10.66 -17.56 24.44
N ASP A 518 11.42 -17.29 23.38
CA ASP A 518 11.12 -17.72 22.02
C ASP A 518 11.09 -19.25 21.94
N THR A 519 12.17 -19.93 22.36
CA THR A 519 12.20 -21.39 22.42
C THR A 519 11.21 -21.97 23.44
N LEU A 520 11.05 -21.33 24.60
CA LEU A 520 10.14 -21.78 25.65
C LEU A 520 8.65 -21.69 25.26
N SER A 521 8.28 -20.87 24.29
CA SER A 521 6.91 -20.76 23.77
C SER A 521 6.60 -21.67 22.58
N GLN A 522 7.56 -22.48 22.12
CA GLN A 522 7.29 -23.43 21.04
C GLN A 522 6.27 -24.48 21.48
N SER A 523 5.38 -24.86 20.57
CA SER A 523 4.34 -25.89 20.77
C SER A 523 3.53 -25.71 22.06
N VAL A 524 3.13 -24.46 22.36
CA VAL A 524 2.20 -24.19 23.47
C VAL A 524 0.78 -24.61 23.12
N LEU A 525 0.02 -25.04 24.11
CA LEU A 525 -1.40 -25.37 23.92
C LEU A 525 -2.26 -24.12 23.74
N HIS A 526 -3.41 -24.28 23.07
CA HIS A 526 -4.42 -23.23 22.86
C HIS A 526 -3.96 -22.06 21.98
N ASN A 527 -2.94 -22.27 21.15
CA ASN A 527 -2.60 -21.35 20.09
C ASN A 527 -3.35 -21.74 18.80
N VAL A 528 -4.51 -21.15 18.62
CA VAL A 528 -5.41 -21.45 17.49
C VAL A 528 -4.76 -21.24 16.13
N THR A 529 -3.79 -20.35 16.03
CA THR A 529 -3.13 -20.01 14.76
C THR A 529 -2.05 -21.04 14.41
N SER A 530 -1.21 -21.45 15.37
CA SER A 530 -0.23 -22.52 15.15
C SER A 530 -0.94 -23.88 14.93
N GLU A 531 -2.04 -24.14 15.66
CA GLU A 531 -2.88 -25.31 15.41
C GLU A 531 -3.43 -25.35 13.99
N MET A 532 -3.83 -24.19 13.43
CA MET A 532 -4.33 -24.09 12.06
C MET A 532 -3.24 -24.42 11.03
N GLY A 533 -2.04 -23.86 11.15
CA GLY A 533 -0.93 -24.17 10.25
C GLY A 533 -0.59 -25.66 10.23
N LEU A 534 -0.54 -26.28 11.41
CA LEU A 534 -0.31 -27.70 11.55
C LEU A 534 -1.49 -28.56 11.04
N ALA A 535 -2.74 -28.10 11.19
CA ALA A 535 -3.91 -28.84 10.70
C ALA A 535 -3.99 -28.88 9.17
N LEU A 536 -3.41 -27.91 8.46
CA LEU A 536 -3.37 -27.95 7.00
C LEU A 536 -2.43 -29.05 6.48
N LEU A 537 -1.45 -29.51 7.25
CA LEU A 537 -0.63 -30.68 6.91
C LEU A 537 -1.48 -31.97 6.81
N ASP A 538 -2.47 -32.15 7.68
CA ASP A 538 -3.38 -33.30 7.60
C ASP A 538 -4.22 -33.25 6.31
N VAL A 539 -4.64 -32.06 5.87
CA VAL A 539 -5.33 -31.87 4.58
C VAL A 539 -4.41 -32.22 3.40
N SER A 540 -3.14 -31.79 3.50
CA SER A 540 -2.12 -32.12 2.49
C SER A 540 -1.85 -33.61 2.41
N ASP A 541 -1.81 -34.30 3.55
CA ASP A 541 -1.64 -35.76 3.61
C ASP A 541 -2.81 -36.50 2.94
N ALA A 542 -4.04 -35.97 3.02
CA ALA A 542 -5.21 -36.55 2.35
C ALA A 542 -5.14 -36.48 0.81
N ALA A 543 -4.34 -35.57 0.24
CA ALA A 543 -4.12 -35.46 -1.20
C ALA A 543 -2.86 -36.19 -1.68
N ARG A 544 -1.94 -36.54 -0.77
CA ARG A 544 -0.58 -37.02 -1.10
C ARG A 544 -0.58 -38.31 -1.93
N GLY A 545 -1.45 -39.23 -1.65
CA GLY A 545 -1.54 -40.51 -2.36
C GLY A 545 -2.26 -40.44 -3.73
N TYR A 546 -2.77 -39.27 -4.13
CA TYR A 546 -3.67 -39.11 -5.27
C TYR A 546 -3.15 -38.11 -6.29
N PRO A 547 -2.35 -38.53 -7.28
CA PRO A 547 -1.74 -37.65 -8.29
C PRO A 547 -2.76 -36.80 -9.07
N GLU A 548 -3.97 -37.32 -9.34
CA GLU A 548 -5.01 -36.58 -10.06
C GLU A 548 -5.54 -35.39 -9.24
N VAL A 549 -5.70 -35.57 -7.92
CA VAL A 549 -6.07 -34.50 -7.01
C VAL A 549 -4.97 -33.43 -7.00
N GLN A 550 -3.70 -33.81 -6.92
CA GLN A 550 -2.58 -32.86 -6.95
C GLN A 550 -2.51 -32.09 -8.26
N LYS A 551 -2.68 -32.78 -9.40
CA LYS A 551 -2.71 -32.15 -10.72
C LYS A 551 -3.87 -31.15 -10.86
N TYR A 552 -5.06 -31.51 -10.34
CA TYR A 552 -6.20 -30.60 -10.32
C TYR A 552 -5.94 -29.37 -9.45
N LEU A 553 -5.38 -29.52 -8.27
CA LEU A 553 -5.07 -28.40 -7.36
C LEU A 553 -4.11 -27.39 -7.98
N ALA A 554 -3.21 -27.79 -8.89
CA ALA A 554 -2.31 -26.89 -9.58
C ALA A 554 -3.04 -25.92 -10.55
N HIS A 555 -4.26 -26.26 -11.00
CA HIS A 555 -5.04 -25.49 -11.96
C HIS A 555 -6.53 -25.44 -11.58
N ALA A 556 -6.82 -25.41 -10.27
CA ALA A 556 -8.18 -25.51 -9.76
C ALA A 556 -9.09 -24.41 -10.27
N ASN A 557 -10.32 -24.79 -10.68
CA ASN A 557 -11.36 -23.85 -11.04
C ASN A 557 -12.20 -23.51 -9.80
N ASP A 558 -12.30 -22.23 -9.48
CA ASP A 558 -13.04 -21.76 -8.30
C ASP A 558 -14.54 -22.10 -8.34
N GLU A 559 -15.16 -21.98 -9.52
CA GLU A 559 -16.61 -22.17 -9.67
C GLU A 559 -17.04 -23.63 -9.47
N THR A 560 -16.22 -24.59 -9.92
CA THR A 560 -16.53 -26.02 -9.93
C THR A 560 -15.67 -26.83 -8.96
N PHE A 561 -14.91 -26.18 -8.07
CA PHE A 561 -13.88 -26.76 -7.22
C PHE A 561 -14.27 -28.07 -6.55
N PHE A 562 -15.40 -28.11 -5.85
CA PHE A 562 -15.84 -29.32 -5.14
C PHE A 562 -16.48 -30.34 -6.08
N GLU A 563 -17.12 -29.90 -7.18
CA GLU A 563 -17.76 -30.80 -8.15
C GLU A 563 -16.71 -31.57 -8.95
N ASP A 564 -15.64 -30.89 -9.39
CA ASP A 564 -14.55 -31.52 -10.13
C ASP A 564 -13.80 -32.53 -9.24
N LEU A 565 -13.47 -32.12 -8.02
CA LEU A 565 -12.80 -32.99 -7.06
C LEU A 565 -13.59 -34.27 -6.73
N LYS A 566 -14.92 -34.22 -6.72
CA LYS A 566 -15.74 -35.43 -6.44
C LYS A 566 -15.54 -36.52 -7.47
N GLN A 567 -15.16 -36.18 -8.69
CA GLN A 567 -14.99 -37.11 -9.80
C GLN A 567 -13.62 -37.77 -9.84
N LEU A 568 -12.65 -37.26 -9.03
CA LEU A 568 -11.28 -37.76 -9.02
C LEU A 568 -11.08 -38.88 -8.02
N ASP A 569 -10.17 -39.80 -8.34
CA ASP A 569 -9.75 -40.82 -7.36
C ASP A 569 -9.12 -40.12 -6.14
N GLY A 570 -9.54 -40.50 -4.93
CA GLY A 570 -9.17 -39.84 -3.68
C GLY A 570 -9.84 -38.49 -3.41
N GLY A 571 -10.56 -37.94 -4.37
CA GLY A 571 -11.23 -36.65 -4.23
C GLY A 571 -12.22 -36.58 -3.08
N PRO A 572 -13.11 -37.56 -2.87
CA PRO A 572 -14.00 -37.57 -1.71
C PRO A 572 -13.30 -37.54 -0.35
N ALA A 573 -12.17 -38.27 -0.21
CA ALA A 573 -11.35 -38.25 1.01
C ALA A 573 -10.71 -36.89 1.27
N PHE A 574 -10.13 -36.30 0.22
CA PHE A 574 -9.58 -34.95 0.27
C PHE A 574 -10.64 -33.89 0.62
N ILE A 575 -11.81 -33.96 -0.03
CA ILE A 575 -12.94 -33.05 0.27
C ILE A 575 -13.36 -33.17 1.73
N SER A 576 -13.43 -34.39 2.29
CA SER A 576 -13.77 -34.59 3.70
C SER A 576 -12.77 -33.92 4.64
N ALA A 577 -11.47 -34.12 4.40
CA ALA A 577 -10.41 -33.48 5.19
C ALA A 577 -10.43 -31.94 5.05
N LEU A 578 -10.57 -31.42 3.82
CA LEU A 578 -10.64 -29.98 3.57
C LEU A 578 -11.88 -29.36 4.22
N ARG A 579 -13.04 -29.98 4.14
CA ARG A 579 -14.26 -29.47 4.80
C ARG A 579 -14.13 -29.41 6.31
N ALA A 580 -13.56 -30.44 6.95
CA ALA A 580 -13.28 -30.42 8.37
C ALA A 580 -12.33 -29.28 8.79
N PHE A 581 -11.35 -28.98 7.94
CA PHE A 581 -10.47 -27.84 8.12
C PHE A 581 -11.22 -26.51 7.96
N LEU A 582 -12.00 -26.36 6.89
CA LEU A 582 -12.76 -25.15 6.59
C LEU A 582 -13.87 -24.85 7.61
N GLU A 583 -14.50 -25.86 8.19
CA GLU A 583 -15.48 -25.70 9.28
C GLU A 583 -14.87 -24.93 10.47
N LYS A 584 -13.61 -25.21 10.80
CA LYS A 584 -12.91 -24.56 11.91
C LYS A 584 -12.19 -23.27 11.51
N TYR A 585 -11.63 -23.20 10.30
CA TYR A 585 -10.74 -22.13 9.88
C TYR A 585 -11.17 -21.42 8.59
N GLY A 586 -12.26 -21.81 7.96
CA GLY A 586 -12.71 -21.30 6.66
C GLY A 586 -13.07 -19.81 6.64
N MET A 587 -13.35 -19.21 7.81
CA MET A 587 -13.57 -17.78 7.94
C MET A 587 -12.27 -16.95 7.87
N ARG A 588 -11.09 -17.59 7.81
CA ARG A 588 -9.80 -16.90 7.66
C ARG A 588 -9.57 -16.44 6.23
N CYS A 589 -8.74 -15.45 6.07
CA CYS A 589 -8.14 -14.97 4.81
C CYS A 589 -7.05 -13.96 5.11
N THR A 590 -6.30 -13.56 4.09
CA THR A 590 -5.38 -12.41 4.19
C THR A 590 -6.18 -11.13 4.41
N GLY A 591 -5.76 -10.29 5.35
CA GLY A 591 -6.48 -9.08 5.75
C GLY A 591 -7.79 -9.36 6.50
N GLU A 592 -7.88 -10.46 7.23
CA GLU A 592 -9.10 -11.02 7.84
C GLU A 592 -9.94 -10.07 8.72
N ILE A 593 -9.36 -8.98 9.23
CA ILE A 593 -10.11 -7.97 10.01
C ILE A 593 -11.07 -7.20 9.10
N ASP A 594 -10.74 -7.01 7.83
CA ASP A 594 -11.68 -6.52 6.83
C ASP A 594 -12.70 -7.61 6.51
N MET A 595 -13.95 -7.41 6.92
CA MET A 595 -15.00 -8.39 6.69
C MET A 595 -15.36 -8.55 5.21
N THR A 596 -14.99 -7.60 4.34
CA THR A 596 -15.30 -7.64 2.91
C THR A 596 -14.36 -8.57 2.12
N LYS A 597 -13.20 -8.94 2.69
CA LYS A 597 -12.24 -9.84 2.04
C LYS A 597 -12.82 -11.25 1.86
N THR A 598 -12.46 -11.88 0.73
CA THR A 598 -12.88 -13.25 0.40
C THR A 598 -12.27 -14.27 1.37
N ARG A 599 -13.10 -15.11 1.97
CA ARG A 599 -12.71 -16.12 2.97
C ARG A 599 -12.33 -17.44 2.32
N TRP A 600 -11.55 -18.26 3.00
CA TRP A 600 -11.17 -19.59 2.50
C TRP A 600 -12.38 -20.51 2.27
N SER A 601 -13.46 -20.40 3.06
CA SER A 601 -14.70 -21.12 2.82
C SER A 601 -15.45 -20.67 1.58
N GLU A 602 -15.29 -19.39 1.19
CA GLU A 602 -15.87 -18.82 -0.03
C GLU A 602 -15.08 -19.20 -1.28
N ARG A 603 -13.75 -19.37 -1.13
CA ARG A 603 -12.83 -19.70 -2.22
C ARG A 603 -11.69 -20.62 -1.73
N PRO A 604 -11.97 -21.94 -1.61
CA PRO A 604 -11.00 -22.90 -1.08
C PRO A 604 -9.74 -23.10 -1.91
N SER A 605 -9.80 -22.82 -3.22
CA SER A 605 -8.66 -22.89 -4.15
C SER A 605 -7.46 -22.04 -3.72
N ILE A 606 -7.67 -20.97 -2.94
CA ILE A 606 -6.62 -20.15 -2.32
C ILE A 606 -5.60 -20.98 -1.54
N LEU A 607 -6.04 -22.09 -0.95
CA LEU A 607 -5.20 -23.00 -0.16
C LEU A 607 -4.40 -23.99 -1.02
N ALA A 608 -4.74 -24.15 -2.30
CA ALA A 608 -4.16 -25.18 -3.16
C ALA A 608 -2.62 -25.05 -3.29
N PRO A 609 -2.01 -23.87 -3.53
CA PRO A 609 -0.55 -23.75 -3.59
C PRO A 609 0.13 -24.17 -2.29
N VAL A 610 -0.45 -23.80 -1.14
CA VAL A 610 0.10 -24.15 0.17
C VAL A 610 -0.01 -25.66 0.43
N ILE A 611 -1.13 -26.28 0.04
CA ILE A 611 -1.32 -27.74 0.13
C ILE A 611 -0.27 -28.47 -0.71
N LEU A 612 -0.06 -28.04 -1.96
CA LEU A 612 0.94 -28.60 -2.85
C LEU A 612 2.37 -28.42 -2.32
N SER A 613 2.69 -27.25 -1.80
CA SER A 613 3.95 -26.96 -1.14
C SER A 613 4.18 -27.91 0.08
N ASN A 614 3.16 -28.14 0.90
CA ASN A 614 3.24 -29.05 2.02
C ASN A 614 3.47 -30.52 1.57
N ILE A 615 2.83 -30.95 0.48
CA ILE A 615 3.05 -32.28 -0.09
C ILE A 615 4.50 -32.46 -0.53
N LYS A 616 5.10 -31.43 -1.13
CA LYS A 616 6.47 -31.41 -1.64
C LYS A 616 7.50 -31.41 -0.50
N ASN A 617 7.26 -30.64 0.56
CA ASN A 617 8.27 -30.32 1.59
C ASN A 617 8.20 -31.20 2.85
N PHE A 618 7.12 -31.97 3.08
CA PHE A 618 6.94 -32.73 4.32
C PHE A 618 6.57 -34.19 4.06
N GLU A 619 7.01 -35.05 4.98
CA GLU A 619 6.57 -36.45 5.03
C GLU A 619 5.18 -36.58 5.68
N PRO A 620 4.44 -37.66 5.39
CA PRO A 620 3.18 -37.94 6.05
C PRO A 620 3.28 -37.91 7.59
N GLY A 621 2.27 -37.33 8.25
CA GLY A 621 2.25 -37.21 9.71
C GLY A 621 3.14 -36.11 10.28
N ALA A 622 3.65 -35.21 9.44
CA ALA A 622 4.52 -34.10 9.84
C ALA A 622 3.91 -33.20 10.93
N ARG A 623 2.60 -33.10 11.01
CA ARG A 623 1.89 -32.36 12.07
C ARG A 623 2.37 -32.80 13.47
N THR A 624 2.31 -34.08 13.74
CA THR A 624 2.70 -34.63 15.06
C THR A 624 4.18 -34.48 15.30
N VAL A 625 5.02 -34.76 14.30
CA VAL A 625 6.47 -34.66 14.40
C VAL A 625 6.89 -33.21 14.72
N LYS A 626 6.37 -32.24 14.01
CA LYS A 626 6.68 -30.79 14.24
C LYS A 626 6.23 -30.33 15.63
N PHE A 627 5.03 -30.71 16.05
CA PHE A 627 4.55 -30.34 17.38
C PHE A 627 5.41 -30.95 18.51
N GLU A 628 5.74 -32.24 18.41
CA GLU A 628 6.57 -32.89 19.39
C GLU A 628 8.01 -32.39 19.41
N GLN A 629 8.57 -32.08 18.25
CA GLN A 629 9.90 -31.45 18.15
C GLN A 629 9.95 -30.13 18.94
N GLY A 630 9.07 -29.20 18.68
CA GLY A 630 9.05 -27.91 19.40
C GLY A 630 8.76 -28.06 20.90
N ARG A 631 7.95 -29.09 21.30
CA ARG A 631 7.73 -29.41 22.71
C ARG A 631 9.02 -29.86 23.38
N LEU A 632 9.77 -30.76 22.74
CA LEU A 632 11.03 -31.31 23.26
C LEU A 632 12.13 -30.24 23.34
N GLU A 633 12.22 -29.34 22.34
CA GLU A 633 13.15 -28.21 22.35
C GLU A 633 12.86 -27.26 23.52
N ALA A 634 11.59 -26.93 23.77
CA ALA A 634 11.21 -26.11 24.90
C ALA A 634 11.53 -26.76 26.26
N GLU A 635 11.30 -28.07 26.40
CA GLU A 635 11.63 -28.84 27.62
C GLU A 635 13.16 -28.94 27.84
N GLN A 636 13.93 -29.14 26.75
CA GLN A 636 15.37 -29.16 26.83
C GLN A 636 15.92 -27.78 27.26
N LYS A 637 15.35 -26.68 26.70
CA LYS A 637 15.69 -25.30 27.07
C LYS A 637 15.39 -25.02 28.53
N GLU A 638 14.21 -25.46 29.01
CA GLU A 638 13.89 -25.37 30.44
C GLU A 638 14.92 -26.09 31.32
N ARG A 639 15.27 -27.34 31.00
CA ARG A 639 16.28 -28.12 31.76
C ARG A 639 17.64 -27.42 31.79
N ASP A 640 18.10 -26.92 30.64
CA ASP A 640 19.38 -26.22 30.57
C ASP A 640 19.39 -24.96 31.45
N LEU A 641 18.38 -24.10 31.28
CA LEU A 641 18.27 -22.86 32.06
C LEU A 641 18.20 -23.14 33.57
N LEU A 642 17.45 -24.10 34.00
CA LEU A 642 17.30 -24.43 35.42
C LEU A 642 18.61 -25.02 36.02
N SER A 643 19.33 -25.84 35.26
CA SER A 643 20.63 -26.38 35.66
C SER A 643 21.66 -25.29 35.82
N ARG A 644 21.83 -24.39 34.84
CA ARG A 644 22.76 -23.26 34.87
C ARG A 644 22.43 -22.27 35.98
N LEU A 645 21.15 -21.98 36.20
CA LEU A 645 20.70 -21.11 37.29
C LEU A 645 21.06 -21.67 38.67
N GLN A 646 20.98 -22.98 38.88
CA GLN A 646 21.29 -23.64 40.16
C GLN A 646 22.76 -23.44 40.56
N GLN A 647 23.67 -23.28 39.60
CA GLN A 647 25.09 -23.06 39.83
C GLN A 647 25.42 -21.61 40.28
N LEU A 648 24.48 -20.68 40.18
CA LEU A 648 24.67 -19.29 40.56
C LEU A 648 24.45 -19.03 42.07
N LYS A 649 25.00 -17.96 42.58
CA LYS A 649 24.70 -17.49 43.98
C LYS A 649 23.18 -17.24 44.11
N GLY A 650 22.53 -17.91 45.07
CA GLY A 650 21.07 -17.91 45.26
C GLY A 650 20.32 -18.69 44.18
N GLY A 651 21.01 -19.62 43.49
CA GLY A 651 20.53 -20.35 42.31
C GLY A 651 19.26 -21.14 42.54
N ARG A 652 19.10 -21.78 43.70
CA ARG A 652 17.88 -22.56 44.02
C ARG A 652 16.59 -21.71 43.97
N GLN A 653 16.66 -20.47 44.47
CA GLN A 653 15.51 -19.55 44.41
C GLN A 653 15.27 -18.99 43.01
N LYS A 654 16.37 -18.66 42.26
CA LYS A 654 16.29 -18.23 40.88
C LYS A 654 15.65 -19.31 40.02
N ALA A 655 16.13 -20.56 40.11
CA ALA A 655 15.59 -21.70 39.40
C ALA A 655 14.10 -21.93 39.72
N LYS A 656 13.71 -21.90 40.99
CA LYS A 656 12.30 -22.03 41.41
C LYS A 656 11.40 -20.95 40.82
N LYS A 657 11.81 -19.69 40.82
CA LYS A 657 11.06 -18.58 40.22
C LYS A 657 10.98 -18.72 38.69
N THR A 658 12.09 -19.07 38.04
CA THR A 658 12.15 -19.31 36.60
C THR A 658 11.23 -20.45 36.18
N LYS A 659 11.26 -21.61 36.85
CA LYS A 659 10.36 -22.72 36.58
C LYS A 659 8.88 -22.32 36.68
N LYS A 660 8.49 -21.49 37.68
CA LYS A 660 7.16 -20.95 37.79
C LYS A 660 6.81 -20.06 36.60
N MET A 661 7.73 -19.17 36.18
CA MET A 661 7.48 -18.26 35.07
C MET A 661 7.38 -18.99 33.73
N ILE A 662 8.18 -20.04 33.51
CA ILE A 662 8.05 -20.93 32.33
C ILE A 662 6.68 -21.59 32.31
N SER A 663 6.23 -22.14 33.44
CA SER A 663 4.87 -22.72 33.53
C SER A 663 3.77 -21.70 33.24
N VAL A 664 3.88 -20.47 33.78
CA VAL A 664 2.95 -19.37 33.49
C VAL A 664 2.95 -19.00 32.00
N LEU A 665 4.13 -18.89 31.39
CA LEU A 665 4.27 -18.64 29.95
C LEU A 665 3.52 -19.71 29.15
N ARG A 666 3.88 -20.99 29.35
CA ARG A 666 3.32 -22.11 28.58
C ARG A 666 1.82 -22.30 28.76
N ASN A 667 1.29 -21.98 29.95
CA ASN A 667 -0.13 -22.09 30.26
C ASN A 667 -1.00 -21.00 29.62
N PHE A 668 -0.45 -19.80 29.36
CA PHE A 668 -1.30 -18.65 29.03
C PHE A 668 -0.97 -17.95 27.70
N ILE A 669 0.28 -18.03 27.18
CA ILE A 669 0.67 -17.26 26.00
C ILE A 669 -0.11 -17.67 24.74
N GLY A 670 -0.45 -18.94 24.57
CA GLY A 670 -1.19 -19.43 23.41
C GLY A 670 -2.60 -18.84 23.28
N TYR A 671 -3.24 -18.48 24.39
CA TYR A 671 -4.57 -17.88 24.38
C TYR A 671 -4.62 -16.51 23.73
N ARG A 672 -3.49 -15.83 23.57
CA ARG A 672 -3.39 -14.46 23.03
C ARG A 672 -4.07 -14.30 21.67
N GLU A 673 -4.02 -15.31 20.80
CA GLU A 673 -4.60 -15.26 19.45
C GLU A 673 -6.11 -15.58 19.43
N TYR A 674 -6.66 -16.17 20.50
CA TYR A 674 -8.03 -16.64 20.51
C TYR A 674 -9.09 -15.53 20.43
N PRO A 675 -8.97 -14.38 21.13
CA PRO A 675 -9.96 -13.30 21.02
C PRO A 675 -10.11 -12.78 19.59
N LYS A 676 -9.00 -12.65 18.84
CA LYS A 676 -9.04 -12.26 17.42
C LYS A 676 -9.75 -13.33 16.57
N TYR A 677 -9.43 -14.60 16.79
CA TYR A 677 -10.12 -15.71 16.12
C TYR A 677 -11.64 -15.67 16.34
N ALA A 678 -12.08 -15.46 17.57
CA ALA A 678 -13.50 -15.36 17.93
C ALA A 678 -14.18 -14.15 17.26
N LEU A 679 -13.48 -13.02 17.15
CA LEU A 679 -13.94 -11.82 16.42
C LEU A 679 -14.16 -12.13 14.94
N ILE A 680 -13.18 -12.75 14.27
CA ILE A 680 -13.25 -13.04 12.84
C ILE A 680 -14.38 -14.02 12.52
N LYS A 681 -14.59 -15.02 13.39
CA LYS A 681 -15.71 -15.95 13.27
C LYS A 681 -17.06 -15.23 13.32
N ARG A 682 -17.23 -14.22 14.20
CA ARG A 682 -18.44 -13.38 14.22
C ARG A 682 -18.57 -12.53 12.97
N TYR A 683 -17.48 -11.92 12.49
CA TYR A 683 -17.51 -11.11 11.27
C TYR A 683 -17.93 -11.93 10.06
N PHE A 684 -17.56 -13.19 10.02
CA PHE A 684 -18.00 -14.12 8.98
C PHE A 684 -19.52 -14.36 9.05
N ILE A 685 -20.07 -14.58 10.25
CA ILE A 685 -21.53 -14.71 10.45
C ILE A 685 -22.28 -13.45 9.97
N TYR A 686 -21.78 -12.27 10.31
CA TYR A 686 -22.38 -11.01 9.82
C TYR A 686 -22.30 -10.91 8.30
N LYS A 687 -21.15 -11.24 7.71
CA LYS A 687 -20.95 -11.24 6.26
C LYS A 687 -21.97 -12.14 5.57
N GLU A 688 -22.11 -13.38 6.01
CA GLU A 688 -23.07 -14.34 5.43
C GLU A 688 -24.52 -13.82 5.50
N ALA A 689 -24.90 -13.20 6.62
CA ALA A 689 -26.23 -12.62 6.79
C ALA A 689 -26.44 -11.41 5.85
N LEU A 690 -25.47 -10.50 5.74
CA LEU A 690 -25.54 -9.35 4.85
C LEU A 690 -25.49 -9.74 3.37
N MET A 691 -24.77 -10.79 3.00
CA MET A 691 -24.74 -11.30 1.61
C MET A 691 -26.07 -11.91 1.17
N LYS A 692 -26.91 -12.39 2.12
CA LYS A 692 -28.30 -12.78 1.80
C LYS A 692 -29.14 -11.56 1.41
N GLU A 693 -29.00 -10.44 2.13
CA GLU A 693 -29.66 -9.17 1.78
C GLU A 693 -29.14 -8.63 0.45
N ALA A 694 -27.83 -8.74 0.18
CA ALA A 694 -27.24 -8.37 -1.10
C ALA A 694 -27.88 -9.16 -2.27
N ALA A 695 -28.13 -10.46 -2.10
CA ALA A 695 -28.82 -11.27 -3.09
C ALA A 695 -30.27 -10.80 -3.34
N ILE A 696 -30.93 -10.24 -2.33
CA ILE A 696 -32.26 -9.64 -2.47
C ILE A 696 -32.17 -8.32 -3.26
N LEU A 697 -31.21 -7.45 -2.91
CA LEU A 697 -30.97 -6.19 -3.62
C LEU A 697 -30.62 -6.43 -5.10
N GLN A 698 -29.80 -7.42 -5.40
CA GLN A 698 -29.45 -7.81 -6.77
C GLN A 698 -30.68 -8.30 -7.56
N ARG A 699 -31.52 -9.16 -6.98
CA ARG A 699 -32.78 -9.59 -7.60
C ARG A 699 -33.74 -8.42 -7.88
N LYS A 700 -33.74 -7.41 -7.01
CA LYS A 700 -34.50 -6.15 -7.21
C LYS A 700 -33.83 -5.21 -8.23
N LYS A 701 -32.64 -5.56 -8.77
CA LYS A 701 -31.85 -4.75 -9.72
C LYS A 701 -31.42 -3.40 -9.13
N LEU A 702 -31.27 -3.30 -7.80
CA LEU A 702 -30.74 -2.13 -7.12
C LEU A 702 -29.20 -2.13 -7.13
N ILE A 703 -28.57 -3.30 -7.20
CA ILE A 703 -27.12 -3.49 -7.36
C ILE A 703 -26.88 -4.47 -8.53
N GLN A 704 -25.68 -4.39 -9.13
CA GLN A 704 -25.29 -5.27 -10.24
C GLN A 704 -24.70 -6.59 -9.73
N ALA A 705 -23.80 -6.52 -8.76
CA ALA A 705 -23.18 -7.66 -8.11
C ALA A 705 -23.47 -7.63 -6.60
N LYS A 706 -23.44 -8.80 -5.94
CA LYS A 706 -23.64 -8.86 -4.48
C LYS A 706 -22.55 -8.10 -3.73
N GLU A 707 -21.35 -8.10 -4.26
CA GLU A 707 -20.15 -7.44 -3.72
C GLU A 707 -20.27 -5.91 -3.75
N ASP A 708 -21.19 -5.35 -4.50
CA ASP A 708 -21.47 -3.91 -4.54
C ASP A 708 -21.79 -3.34 -3.15
N ILE A 709 -22.36 -4.17 -2.25
CA ILE A 709 -22.61 -3.76 -0.86
C ILE A 709 -21.33 -3.41 -0.09
N TYR A 710 -20.18 -3.90 -0.49
CA TYR A 710 -18.90 -3.61 0.17
C TYR A 710 -18.52 -2.13 0.06
N TYR A 711 -18.98 -1.46 -1.01
CA TYR A 711 -18.77 -0.04 -1.26
C TYR A 711 -19.79 0.89 -0.57
N LEU A 712 -20.70 0.32 0.24
CA LEU A 712 -21.64 1.05 1.10
C LEU A 712 -21.13 1.05 2.55
N SER A 713 -21.39 2.12 3.30
CA SER A 713 -21.29 2.05 4.75
C SER A 713 -22.38 1.16 5.34
N PHE A 714 -22.26 0.79 6.60
CA PHE A 714 -23.29 -0.01 7.27
C PHE A 714 -24.67 0.68 7.27
N ASP A 715 -24.71 1.99 7.50
CA ASP A 715 -25.94 2.78 7.49
C ASP A 715 -26.53 2.89 6.07
N GLU A 716 -25.70 3.14 5.05
CA GLU A 716 -26.15 3.20 3.65
C GLU A 716 -26.71 1.84 3.19
N LEU A 717 -26.09 0.73 3.61
CA LEU A 717 -26.59 -0.61 3.32
C LEU A 717 -27.96 -0.84 4.00
N ARG A 718 -28.12 -0.37 5.25
CA ARG A 718 -29.39 -0.42 5.97
C ARG A 718 -30.48 0.36 5.23
N GLU A 719 -30.18 1.57 4.76
CA GLU A 719 -31.11 2.37 3.96
C GLU A 719 -31.49 1.69 2.65
N ALA A 720 -30.51 1.08 1.97
CA ALA A 720 -30.76 0.33 0.74
C ALA A 720 -31.69 -0.87 0.97
N VAL A 721 -31.49 -1.63 2.05
CA VAL A 721 -32.29 -2.82 2.38
C VAL A 721 -33.69 -2.43 2.87
N CYS A 722 -33.80 -1.45 3.78
CA CYS A 722 -35.04 -1.13 4.47
C CYS A 722 -35.92 -0.13 3.69
N ALA A 723 -35.31 0.85 3.03
CA ALA A 723 -36.01 1.92 2.32
C ALA A 723 -35.92 1.85 0.80
N ASN A 724 -35.21 0.88 0.22
CA ASN A 724 -34.87 0.76 -1.20
C ASN A 724 -34.27 2.08 -1.76
N ARG A 725 -33.52 2.80 -0.94
CA ARG A 725 -32.81 4.03 -1.33
C ARG A 725 -31.35 3.70 -1.54
N LEU A 726 -30.88 3.84 -2.77
CA LEU A 726 -29.49 3.56 -3.11
C LEU A 726 -29.02 4.53 -4.19
N ASP A 727 -27.89 5.17 -3.96
CA ASP A 727 -27.17 5.94 -4.96
C ASP A 727 -26.14 5.03 -5.64
N VAL A 728 -26.52 4.46 -6.78
CA VAL A 728 -25.65 3.54 -7.57
C VAL A 728 -24.38 4.27 -8.07
N LYS A 729 -24.49 5.56 -8.39
CA LYS A 729 -23.34 6.35 -8.87
C LYS A 729 -22.23 6.41 -7.81
N LYS A 730 -22.60 6.52 -6.54
CA LYS A 730 -21.67 6.51 -5.41
C LYS A 730 -20.89 5.19 -5.29
N ILE A 731 -21.50 4.07 -5.64
CA ILE A 731 -20.81 2.76 -5.68
C ILE A 731 -19.71 2.77 -6.73
N GLU A 732 -20.00 3.23 -7.95
CA GLU A 732 -19.03 3.28 -9.04
C GLU A 732 -17.87 4.27 -8.73
N GLU A 733 -18.19 5.43 -8.15
CA GLU A 733 -17.19 6.38 -7.68
C GLU A 733 -16.25 5.73 -6.65
N ARG A 734 -16.78 5.02 -5.65
CA ARG A 734 -16.00 4.35 -4.61
C ARG A 734 -15.20 3.14 -5.11
N LYS A 735 -15.68 2.44 -6.13
CA LYS A 735 -14.90 1.39 -6.81
C LYS A 735 -13.66 1.99 -7.46
N ALA A 736 -13.82 3.10 -8.18
CA ALA A 736 -12.72 3.81 -8.81
C ALA A 736 -11.72 4.36 -7.76
N GLU A 737 -12.24 4.96 -6.67
CA GLU A 737 -11.41 5.41 -5.54
C GLU A 737 -10.63 4.26 -4.89
N TYR A 738 -11.26 3.11 -4.69
CA TYR A 738 -10.62 1.94 -4.09
C TYR A 738 -9.45 1.43 -4.94
N GLN A 739 -9.64 1.32 -6.26
CA GLN A 739 -8.58 0.95 -7.21
C GLN A 739 -7.40 1.95 -7.20
N HIS A 740 -7.70 3.24 -7.02
CA HIS A 740 -6.65 4.25 -6.83
C HIS A 740 -5.92 4.04 -5.49
N TYR A 741 -6.66 3.83 -4.41
CA TYR A 741 -6.09 3.65 -3.08
C TYR A 741 -5.19 2.41 -2.96
N GLU A 742 -5.44 1.35 -3.73
CA GLU A 742 -4.58 0.15 -3.77
C GLU A 742 -3.14 0.47 -4.21
N LYS A 743 -2.96 1.51 -5.04
CA LYS A 743 -1.64 1.93 -5.54
C LYS A 743 -0.88 2.83 -4.58
N LEU A 744 -1.56 3.42 -3.59
CA LEU A 744 -0.96 4.35 -2.65
C LEU A 744 -0.34 3.61 -1.46
N THR A 745 0.88 4.01 -1.10
CA THR A 745 1.54 3.54 0.12
C THR A 745 1.11 4.41 1.30
N PRO A 746 0.44 3.85 2.32
CA PRO A 746 0.02 4.63 3.47
C PRO A 746 1.22 5.06 4.33
N PRO A 747 1.26 6.31 4.83
CA PRO A 747 2.29 6.74 5.76
C PRO A 747 2.05 6.14 7.17
N ARG A 748 3.14 5.85 7.91
CA ARG A 748 3.07 5.45 9.33
C ARG A 748 2.51 6.55 10.20
N MET A 749 2.99 7.78 9.94
CA MET A 749 2.52 9.00 10.58
C MET A 749 2.43 10.12 9.55
N MET A 750 1.42 10.95 9.66
CA MET A 750 1.28 12.16 8.84
C MET A 750 0.64 13.29 9.63
N THR A 751 0.85 14.52 9.17
CA THR A 751 0.14 15.69 9.66
C THR A 751 -1.13 15.95 8.84
N SER A 752 -2.00 16.82 9.34
CA SER A 752 -3.16 17.31 8.60
C SER A 752 -2.79 18.17 7.39
N GLU A 753 -1.57 18.63 7.31
CA GLU A 753 -1.02 19.32 6.14
C GLU A 753 -0.48 18.34 5.06
N GLY A 754 -0.57 17.03 5.32
CA GLY A 754 -0.08 15.98 4.42
C GLY A 754 1.39 15.62 4.62
N GLU A 755 2.10 16.29 5.53
CA GLU A 755 3.49 15.96 5.78
C GLU A 755 3.64 14.54 6.35
N VAL A 756 4.37 13.71 5.64
CA VAL A 756 4.75 12.36 6.08
C VAL A 756 5.92 12.47 7.05
N ILE A 757 5.70 12.00 8.27
CA ILE A 757 6.73 12.02 9.32
C ILE A 757 7.46 10.68 9.28
N THR A 758 8.70 10.70 8.79
CA THR A 758 9.55 9.53 8.70
C THR A 758 10.44 9.37 9.94
N GLY A 759 10.80 8.12 10.24
CA GLY A 759 11.78 7.75 11.24
C GLY A 759 12.85 6.85 10.64
N GLU A 760 14.10 7.11 10.97
CA GLU A 760 15.21 6.24 10.62
C GLU A 760 15.56 5.35 11.81
N VAL A 761 15.78 4.07 11.55
CA VAL A 761 16.33 3.14 12.54
C VAL A 761 17.76 2.86 12.12
N LEU A 762 18.69 3.69 12.58
CA LEU A 762 20.11 3.46 12.41
C LEU A 762 20.61 2.59 13.56
N GLY A 763 20.97 1.36 13.27
CA GLY A 763 21.76 0.52 14.18
C GLY A 763 23.25 0.76 13.90
N ASP A 764 24.04 1.08 14.94
CA ASP A 764 25.49 1.28 14.84
C ASP A 764 26.27 0.05 14.33
N HIS A 765 25.58 -1.07 14.08
CA HIS A 765 26.14 -2.39 13.70
C HIS A 765 25.61 -2.93 12.37
N ILE A 766 24.87 -2.13 11.57
CA ILE A 766 24.35 -2.58 10.28
C ILE A 766 25.43 -2.47 9.21
N PRO A 767 25.76 -3.56 8.49
CA PRO A 767 26.73 -3.51 7.40
C PRO A 767 26.32 -2.52 6.30
N ALA A 768 27.32 -1.89 5.67
CA ALA A 768 27.07 -0.99 4.54
C ALA A 768 26.36 -1.74 3.40
N GLY A 769 25.24 -1.20 2.91
CA GLY A 769 24.42 -1.82 1.86
C GLY A 769 23.40 -2.84 2.36
N ALA A 770 23.36 -3.17 3.65
CA ALA A 770 22.32 -4.03 4.20
C ALA A 770 21.02 -3.27 4.45
N LEU A 771 19.88 -3.94 4.28
CA LEU A 771 18.55 -3.42 4.53
C LEU A 771 18.25 -3.52 6.03
N ALA A 772 17.97 -2.39 6.65
CA ALA A 772 17.66 -2.30 8.08
C ALA A 772 16.20 -2.68 8.38
N GLY A 773 16.00 -3.34 9.52
CA GLY A 773 14.67 -3.68 10.03
C GLY A 773 14.68 -3.91 11.54
N VAL A 774 13.61 -4.49 12.05
CA VAL A 774 13.42 -4.79 13.48
C VAL A 774 13.74 -6.25 13.74
N PRO A 775 14.69 -6.56 14.64
CA PRO A 775 14.99 -7.94 15.05
C PRO A 775 13.82 -8.51 15.87
N VAL A 776 13.15 -9.52 15.38
CA VAL A 776 11.95 -10.06 16.05
C VAL A 776 12.06 -11.52 16.43
N SER A 777 12.89 -12.29 15.77
CA SER A 777 13.19 -13.67 16.11
C SER A 777 14.66 -13.95 15.83
N SER A 778 15.37 -14.43 16.84
CA SER A 778 16.83 -14.52 16.83
C SER A 778 17.35 -15.62 15.89
N GLY A 779 18.54 -15.41 15.36
CA GLY A 779 19.27 -16.34 14.51
C GLY A 779 19.83 -15.67 13.28
N VAL A 780 20.75 -16.36 12.61
CA VAL A 780 21.30 -15.96 11.32
C VAL A 780 21.09 -17.10 10.34
N ILE A 781 20.53 -16.81 9.18
CA ILE A 781 20.26 -17.79 8.15
C ILE A 781 20.55 -17.22 6.76
N GLU A 782 21.10 -18.05 5.89
CA GLU A 782 21.24 -17.78 4.46
C GLU A 782 20.27 -18.68 3.67
N GLY A 783 19.67 -18.14 2.63
CA GLY A 783 18.77 -18.88 1.78
C GLY A 783 18.34 -18.10 0.55
N ARG A 784 17.56 -18.75 -0.28
CA ARG A 784 16.92 -18.15 -1.45
C ARG A 784 15.73 -17.31 -0.99
N ALA A 785 15.65 -16.05 -1.41
CA ALA A 785 14.50 -15.21 -1.21
C ALA A 785 13.33 -15.65 -2.09
N ARG A 786 12.17 -15.81 -1.51
CA ARG A 786 10.89 -15.97 -2.22
C ARG A 786 10.02 -14.77 -1.93
N VAL A 787 9.88 -13.91 -2.94
CA VAL A 787 9.09 -12.68 -2.84
C VAL A 787 7.65 -13.03 -3.20
N ILE A 788 6.80 -13.11 -2.19
CA ILE A 788 5.39 -13.50 -2.32
C ILE A 788 4.52 -12.33 -1.89
N LEU A 789 3.74 -11.80 -2.81
CA LEU A 789 2.83 -10.68 -2.53
C LEU A 789 1.44 -11.16 -2.12
N LYS A 790 1.01 -12.32 -2.64
CA LYS A 790 -0.29 -12.94 -2.35
C LYS A 790 -0.14 -14.41 -2.03
N LEU A 791 -0.96 -14.89 -1.10
CA LEU A 791 -0.91 -16.30 -0.65
C LEU A 791 -1.16 -17.30 -1.80
N GLU A 792 -1.96 -16.91 -2.77
CA GLU A 792 -2.28 -17.69 -3.98
C GLU A 792 -1.06 -17.92 -4.90
N GLU A 793 -0.01 -17.14 -4.72
CA GLU A 793 1.24 -17.22 -5.49
C GLU A 793 2.32 -18.03 -4.74
N ALA A 794 1.98 -18.66 -3.62
CA ALA A 794 2.92 -19.33 -2.75
C ALA A 794 3.49 -20.61 -3.37
N ASP A 795 4.71 -20.52 -3.92
CA ASP A 795 5.54 -21.66 -4.32
C ASP A 795 6.83 -21.67 -3.50
N ILE A 796 6.82 -22.36 -2.35
CA ILE A 796 7.91 -22.38 -1.39
C ILE A 796 8.58 -23.73 -1.39
N GLU A 797 9.91 -23.74 -1.43
CA GLU A 797 10.76 -24.91 -1.25
C GLU A 797 11.40 -24.90 0.14
N GLU A 798 11.75 -26.10 0.62
CA GLU A 798 12.44 -26.20 1.90
C GLU A 798 13.76 -25.43 1.87
N GLY A 799 13.93 -24.53 2.81
CA GLY A 799 15.14 -23.67 2.86
C GLY A 799 14.94 -22.26 2.36
N ASP A 800 13.80 -21.96 1.79
CA ASP A 800 13.47 -20.61 1.32
C ASP A 800 13.28 -19.62 2.46
N ILE A 801 13.56 -18.37 2.17
CA ILE A 801 13.32 -17.22 3.03
C ILE A 801 12.13 -16.44 2.44
N LEU A 802 11.03 -16.36 3.17
CA LEU A 802 9.86 -15.60 2.74
C LEU A 802 10.11 -14.09 2.86
N VAL A 803 9.90 -13.38 1.76
CA VAL A 803 9.91 -11.92 1.70
C VAL A 803 8.51 -11.45 1.26
N THR A 804 7.84 -10.66 2.11
CA THR A 804 6.44 -10.26 1.86
C THR A 804 6.13 -8.88 2.44
N PRO A 805 5.13 -8.15 1.93
CA PRO A 805 4.78 -6.84 2.50
C PRO A 805 4.38 -6.91 3.97
N PHE A 806 3.58 -7.88 4.35
CA PHE A 806 3.12 -8.13 5.73
C PHE A 806 2.68 -9.57 5.90
N THR A 807 2.51 -10.00 7.14
CA THR A 807 1.92 -11.31 7.45
C THR A 807 0.80 -11.16 8.47
N ASP A 808 -0.24 -11.95 8.29
CA ASP A 808 -1.33 -12.11 9.23
C ASP A 808 -1.58 -13.62 9.52
N PRO A 809 -2.58 -13.99 10.32
CA PRO A 809 -2.80 -15.39 10.65
C PRO A 809 -2.98 -16.33 9.46
N SER A 810 -3.44 -15.84 8.30
CA SER A 810 -3.61 -16.68 7.11
C SER A 810 -2.29 -17.18 6.51
N TRP A 811 -1.17 -16.49 6.78
CA TRP A 811 0.17 -16.86 6.32
C TRP A 811 0.81 -17.95 7.15
N THR A 812 0.24 -18.28 8.30
CA THR A 812 0.82 -19.28 9.23
C THR A 812 1.11 -20.63 8.59
N PRO A 813 0.29 -21.16 7.67
CA PRO A 813 0.61 -22.41 7.00
C PRO A 813 1.94 -22.41 6.24
N LEU A 814 2.40 -21.26 5.75
CA LEU A 814 3.71 -21.14 5.08
C LEU A 814 4.89 -21.16 6.05
N PHE A 815 4.69 -20.71 7.30
CA PHE A 815 5.77 -20.66 8.30
C PHE A 815 6.34 -22.04 8.64
N VAL A 816 5.60 -23.08 8.36
CA VAL A 816 6.06 -24.47 8.57
C VAL A 816 7.14 -24.86 7.56
N SER A 817 7.12 -24.26 6.36
CA SER A 817 8.00 -24.62 5.21
C SER A 817 9.22 -23.71 5.05
N ILE A 818 9.17 -22.47 5.56
CA ILE A 818 10.26 -21.49 5.41
C ILE A 818 11.34 -21.67 6.48
N LYS A 819 12.54 -21.13 6.18
CA LYS A 819 13.66 -21.06 7.14
C LYS A 819 13.92 -19.66 7.71
N GLY A 820 13.32 -18.62 7.12
CA GLY A 820 13.44 -17.26 7.60
C GLY A 820 12.33 -16.37 7.07
N LEU A 821 12.13 -15.20 7.70
CA LEU A 821 11.07 -14.26 7.35
C LEU A 821 11.60 -12.82 7.25
N VAL A 822 11.22 -12.12 6.17
CA VAL A 822 11.39 -10.68 6.01
C VAL A 822 10.04 -10.05 5.68
N THR A 823 9.65 -8.98 6.39
CA THR A 823 8.44 -8.23 6.05
C THR A 823 8.67 -6.72 6.00
N GLU A 824 7.97 -6.02 5.10
CA GLU A 824 8.05 -4.54 5.02
C GLU A 824 7.36 -3.87 6.20
N VAL A 825 6.27 -4.45 6.65
CA VAL A 825 5.51 -3.94 7.79
C VAL A 825 5.57 -4.94 8.92
N GLY A 826 5.90 -4.46 10.12
CA GLY A 826 5.99 -5.33 11.28
C GLY A 826 6.55 -4.63 12.49
N GLY A 827 6.42 -5.29 13.65
CA GLY A 827 6.96 -4.85 14.91
C GLY A 827 7.06 -6.02 15.88
N LEU A 828 7.61 -5.78 17.05
CA LEU A 828 7.95 -6.82 18.05
C LEU A 828 6.78 -7.72 18.48
N MET A 829 5.54 -7.21 18.41
CA MET A 829 4.33 -7.89 18.87
C MET A 829 3.37 -8.26 17.74
N THR A 830 3.80 -8.13 16.49
CA THR A 830 2.98 -8.46 15.33
C THR A 830 2.83 -9.96 15.17
N HIS A 831 1.84 -10.39 14.40
CA HIS A 831 1.56 -11.80 14.18
C HIS A 831 2.78 -12.55 13.64
N GLY A 832 3.38 -12.05 12.54
CA GLY A 832 4.58 -12.68 11.95
C GLY A 832 5.74 -12.83 12.93
N ALA A 833 5.99 -11.79 13.75
CA ALA A 833 7.02 -11.83 14.77
C ALA A 833 6.77 -12.90 15.83
N VAL A 834 5.52 -13.07 16.25
CA VAL A 834 5.15 -14.06 17.26
C VAL A 834 5.24 -15.47 16.71
N ILE A 835 4.69 -15.70 15.53
CA ILE A 835 4.72 -17.02 14.89
C ILE A 835 6.16 -17.41 14.50
N ALA A 836 6.97 -16.46 13.99
CA ALA A 836 8.38 -16.74 13.71
C ALA A 836 9.12 -17.25 14.97
N ARG A 837 8.87 -16.64 16.15
CA ARG A 837 9.43 -17.12 17.42
C ARG A 837 8.93 -18.51 17.81
N GLU A 838 7.64 -18.79 17.61
CA GLU A 838 7.06 -20.09 17.93
C GLU A 838 7.60 -21.22 17.05
N TYR A 839 7.95 -20.93 15.81
CA TYR A 839 8.59 -21.88 14.89
C TYR A 839 10.13 -21.81 14.92
N GLY A 840 10.73 -20.92 15.73
CA GLY A 840 12.17 -20.75 15.81
C GLY A 840 12.82 -20.20 14.53
N LEU A 841 12.09 -19.46 13.72
CA LEU A 841 12.54 -18.91 12.44
C LEU A 841 13.26 -17.58 12.67
N PRO A 842 14.50 -17.37 12.19
CA PRO A 842 15.11 -16.05 12.16
C PRO A 842 14.23 -15.08 11.37
N ALA A 843 13.95 -13.90 11.93
CA ALA A 843 13.03 -12.97 11.30
C ALA A 843 13.41 -11.51 11.54
N VAL A 844 13.31 -10.73 10.46
CA VAL A 844 13.47 -9.27 10.45
C VAL A 844 12.21 -8.65 9.83
N VAL A 845 11.54 -7.78 10.56
CA VAL A 845 10.32 -7.11 10.09
C VAL A 845 10.52 -5.61 9.99
N GLY A 846 9.63 -4.91 9.27
CA GLY A 846 9.76 -3.48 9.08
C GLY A 846 10.88 -3.09 8.13
N VAL A 847 11.33 -3.97 7.26
CA VAL A 847 12.34 -3.67 6.23
C VAL A 847 11.67 -2.94 5.08
N GLU A 848 11.78 -1.61 5.06
CA GLU A 848 11.12 -0.77 4.07
C GLU A 848 11.50 -1.16 2.65
N HIS A 849 10.51 -1.29 1.77
CA HIS A 849 10.66 -1.66 0.37
C HIS A 849 11.33 -3.03 0.11
N ALA A 850 11.37 -3.93 1.08
CA ALA A 850 12.02 -5.25 0.95
C ALA A 850 11.56 -6.02 -0.29
N THR A 851 10.28 -5.98 -0.64
CA THR A 851 9.71 -6.67 -1.81
C THR A 851 10.10 -6.04 -3.15
N LYS A 852 10.64 -4.82 -3.14
CA LYS A 852 11.15 -4.13 -4.34
C LYS A 852 12.67 -4.23 -4.46
N GLU A 853 13.37 -4.13 -3.34
CA GLU A 853 14.84 -4.18 -3.26
C GLU A 853 15.37 -5.62 -3.40
N ILE A 854 14.69 -6.60 -2.79
CA ILE A 854 15.02 -8.02 -2.89
C ILE A 854 14.22 -8.63 -4.04
N LYS A 855 14.91 -9.21 -5.01
CA LYS A 855 14.26 -9.89 -6.13
C LYS A 855 13.99 -11.36 -5.79
N ASP A 856 12.90 -11.91 -6.36
CA ASP A 856 12.62 -13.34 -6.23
C ASP A 856 13.77 -14.19 -6.75
N GLY A 857 14.16 -15.22 -5.99
CA GLY A 857 15.29 -16.11 -6.30
C GLY A 857 16.67 -15.64 -5.86
N GLN A 858 16.84 -14.38 -5.42
CA GLN A 858 18.13 -13.88 -4.92
C GLN A 858 18.57 -14.60 -3.64
N LYS A 859 19.88 -14.77 -3.48
CA LYS A 859 20.45 -15.29 -2.23
C LYS A 859 20.61 -14.16 -1.21
N ILE A 860 20.00 -14.32 -0.06
CA ILE A 860 20.05 -13.33 1.02
C ILE A 860 20.50 -13.96 2.34
N ARG A 861 21.01 -13.12 3.25
CA ARG A 861 21.29 -13.46 4.64
C ARG A 861 20.42 -12.63 5.54
N ILE A 862 19.67 -13.27 6.44
CA ILE A 862 18.93 -12.60 7.52
C ILE A 862 19.73 -12.69 8.80
N ASN A 863 19.91 -11.55 9.48
CA ASN A 863 20.36 -11.50 10.87
C ASN A 863 19.17 -11.06 11.77
N GLY A 864 18.38 -12.02 12.19
CA GLY A 864 17.23 -11.80 13.07
C GLY A 864 17.62 -11.45 14.53
N SER A 865 18.90 -11.52 14.89
CA SER A 865 19.41 -11.10 16.20
C SER A 865 19.74 -9.60 16.22
N GLU A 866 20.24 -9.05 15.12
CA GLU A 866 20.67 -7.65 15.00
C GLU A 866 19.72 -6.80 14.13
N GLY A 867 18.85 -7.43 13.33
CA GLY A 867 17.78 -6.74 12.60
C GLY A 867 18.19 -6.18 11.24
N TYR A 868 18.89 -6.96 10.43
CA TYR A 868 19.21 -6.55 9.07
C TYR A 868 19.16 -7.72 8.07
N VAL A 869 19.09 -7.38 6.80
CA VAL A 869 19.11 -8.32 5.67
C VAL A 869 20.20 -7.89 4.69
N GLU A 870 21.06 -8.81 4.33
CA GLU A 870 22.11 -8.62 3.30
C GLU A 870 21.72 -9.36 2.02
N ILE A 871 21.85 -8.69 0.87
CA ILE A 871 21.77 -9.33 -0.44
C ILE A 871 23.15 -9.84 -0.79
N LEU A 872 23.31 -11.16 -0.93
CA LEU A 872 24.60 -11.82 -1.12
C LEU A 872 24.99 -11.96 -2.61
N GLU A 873 24.00 -12.07 -3.50
CA GLU A 873 24.15 -12.15 -4.93
C GLU A 873 23.23 -11.12 -5.60
N SER A 874 23.80 -10.27 -6.47
CA SER A 874 23.06 -9.24 -7.23
C SER A 874 22.62 -9.79 -8.59
#